data_0bc64806274319e21485cc46e1b80305
#
_entry.id   0bc64806274319e21485cc46e1b80305
#
_cell.length_a   1.000
_cell.length_b   1.000
_cell.length_c   1.000
_cell.angle_alpha   90.00
_cell.angle_beta   90.00
_cell.angle_gamma   90.00
#
_symmetry.space_group_name_H-M   'P 1'
#
loop_
_entity.id
_entity.type
_entity.pdbx_description
1 polymer ?
#
loop_
_entity_poly.entity_id
_entity_poly.type
_entity_poly.pdbx_seq_one_letter_code
_entity_poly.pdbx_strand_id
1 'polypeptide(L)'
;MGRIHKLDDQLANKIAAGEVVERPASVVKELVENAIDAHSTAVEIELEEAGMTKIRVIDNGDGMEEEDCLLAFERHATSKIQDEHDLFRIRTLGFRGEALPSIASVSEVELVTSTGSGPGTKLVLKGGALVARERAAGRKGTDITVSNLFFNTPARLKYMKTIHTELGHAADVVNRLALAHPDVSFRLRHHGKTLLATNGSGDVRHVLAAIYGMETAKQMIPIEAESLDFTVRGYISLPEVTRASRNYMSLIVNGRYVRNIPLMKAIEAGYHTLLPIGRYPIVFLAIEMDPVLVDVNVHPAKLEVRFSKEAELNELITATIRQAFRQRTLIPSVSADSKTVKAKAEQASWTFAHRVHEPPAQPDGKAGGTNNVTAAASLASEGSLSPLPAAAQADAPAVSEEAEASVFSERRTGAVNDLPAAELKRDAEVEEEPTEACLPADEQAEEKRAVDRLPPLYPIGQLHGTYILAENELGLYMIDQHAAQERINYEYFREKLGEVTNEVQELLVPLTFEYPADEYERIAACRDELARCGVFLEPFGPRAFLVRSHPVWFPKGKEKEIIEEMIEHVLTAKTVDIKQLREQAAIVMSCKRAIKANQHLRTDEIFALLETLRQTTDPFTCPHGRPIIVHFSTYEIEKLFKRVM
;
A
#
# COMPACT_ATOMS: atom_id res chain seq x y z
N MET A 1 -6.26 24.05 -52.02
CA MET A 1 -5.54 24.44 -50.80
C MET A 1 -5.46 23.23 -49.88
N GLY A 2 -4.27 22.91 -49.36
CA GLY A 2 -4.09 21.81 -48.40
C GLY A 2 -4.88 22.08 -47.12
N ARG A 3 -5.44 21.04 -46.53
CA ARG A 3 -6.19 21.09 -45.24
C ARG A 3 -5.26 21.16 -44.03
N ILE A 4 -3.98 20.83 -44.19
CA ILE A 4 -2.97 20.80 -43.11
C ILE A 4 -2.22 22.13 -43.13
N HIS A 5 -2.15 22.81 -41.99
CA HIS A 5 -1.37 24.05 -41.80
C HIS A 5 -0.62 23.98 -40.45
N LYS A 6 0.51 24.67 -40.36
CA LYS A 6 1.26 24.82 -39.13
C LYS A 6 0.47 25.74 -38.19
N LEU A 7 0.30 25.29 -36.93
CA LEU A 7 -0.36 26.09 -35.89
C LEU A 7 0.55 27.28 -35.51
N ASP A 8 -0.09 28.37 -35.08
CA ASP A 8 0.59 29.47 -34.41
C ASP A 8 1.26 29.00 -33.11
N ASP A 9 2.44 29.52 -32.82
CA ASP A 9 3.26 29.11 -31.68
C ASP A 9 2.52 29.32 -30.36
N GLN A 10 1.70 30.37 -30.22
CA GLN A 10 0.88 30.58 -29.02
C GLN A 10 -0.19 29.49 -28.84
N LEU A 11 -0.84 29.06 -29.91
CA LEU A 11 -1.83 27.99 -29.87
C LEU A 11 -1.15 26.63 -29.61
N ALA A 12 -0.03 26.37 -30.26
CA ALA A 12 0.78 25.18 -30.04
C ALA A 12 1.25 25.09 -28.57
N ASN A 13 1.66 26.23 -27.97
CA ASN A 13 2.03 26.30 -26.56
C ASN A 13 0.86 25.99 -25.60
N LYS A 14 -0.35 26.47 -25.89
CA LYS A 14 -1.55 26.16 -25.10
C LYS A 14 -1.96 24.68 -25.17
N ILE A 15 -1.77 24.04 -26.34
CA ILE A 15 -2.02 22.61 -26.53
C ILE A 15 -1.02 21.81 -25.70
N ALA A 16 0.28 22.06 -25.83
CA ALA A 16 1.33 21.39 -25.08
C ALA A 16 1.22 21.64 -23.56
N ALA A 17 0.84 22.86 -23.14
CA ALA A 17 0.51 23.13 -21.75
C ALA A 17 -0.65 22.25 -21.22
N GLY A 18 -1.45 21.64 -22.12
CA GLY A 18 -2.47 20.67 -21.75
C GLY A 18 -1.92 19.36 -21.22
N GLU A 19 -0.79 18.96 -21.72
CA GLU A 19 -0.13 17.71 -21.40
C GLU A 19 0.82 17.85 -20.18
N VAL A 20 1.43 19.03 -20.02
CA VAL A 20 2.43 19.30 -18.99
C VAL A 20 1.81 19.90 -17.71
N VAL A 21 0.84 20.81 -17.86
CA VAL A 21 0.23 21.57 -16.76
C VAL A 21 -1.24 21.23 -16.65
N GLU A 22 -1.54 20.11 -15.98
CA GLU A 22 -2.92 19.67 -15.73
C GLU A 22 -3.55 20.38 -14.52
N ARG A 23 -2.75 20.67 -13.49
CA ARG A 23 -3.18 21.23 -12.19
C ARG A 23 -2.08 22.00 -11.49
N PRO A 24 -2.38 22.75 -10.39
CA PRO A 24 -1.37 23.49 -9.62
C PRO A 24 -0.20 22.61 -9.15
N ALA A 25 -0.49 21.38 -8.70
CA ALA A 25 0.54 20.43 -8.27
C ALA A 25 1.57 20.10 -9.37
N SER A 26 1.16 20.10 -10.66
CA SER A 26 2.08 19.91 -11.79
C SER A 26 3.06 21.08 -11.92
N VAL A 27 2.59 22.31 -11.72
CA VAL A 27 3.44 23.51 -11.72
C VAL A 27 4.45 23.45 -10.56
N VAL A 28 3.97 23.13 -9.34
CA VAL A 28 4.84 22.97 -8.17
C VAL A 28 5.91 21.92 -8.44
N LYS A 29 5.53 20.77 -9.01
CA LYS A 29 6.45 19.69 -9.37
C LYS A 29 7.57 20.18 -10.28
N GLU A 30 7.23 20.75 -11.43
CA GLU A 30 8.22 21.18 -12.43
C GLU A 30 9.14 22.30 -11.90
N LEU A 31 8.61 23.26 -11.13
CA LEU A 31 9.42 24.33 -10.55
C LEU A 31 10.38 23.82 -9.48
N VAL A 32 9.92 22.91 -8.60
CA VAL A 32 10.76 22.32 -7.56
C VAL A 32 11.80 21.36 -8.16
N GLU A 33 11.46 20.57 -9.16
CA GLU A 33 12.42 19.73 -9.90
C GLU A 33 13.51 20.59 -10.57
N ASN A 34 13.16 21.74 -11.14
CA ASN A 34 14.14 22.67 -11.69
C ASN A 34 15.04 23.28 -10.63
N ALA A 35 14.52 23.61 -9.44
CA ALA A 35 15.32 24.09 -8.31
C ALA A 35 16.32 23.03 -7.82
N ILE A 36 15.91 21.75 -7.74
CA ILE A 36 16.79 20.63 -7.38
C ILE A 36 17.89 20.45 -8.46
N ASP A 37 17.51 20.42 -9.73
CA ASP A 37 18.43 20.30 -10.85
C ASP A 37 19.45 21.48 -10.95
N ALA A 38 19.10 22.66 -10.38
CA ALA A 38 19.98 23.81 -10.20
C ALA A 38 20.85 23.73 -8.94
N HIS A 39 21.01 22.54 -8.34
CA HIS A 39 21.86 22.28 -7.18
C HIS A 39 21.47 23.08 -5.91
N SER A 40 20.18 23.35 -5.75
CA SER A 40 19.68 24.06 -4.58
C SER A 40 19.80 23.21 -3.31
N THR A 41 20.20 23.82 -2.22
CA THR A 41 20.22 23.19 -0.88
C THR A 41 19.01 23.60 -0.05
N ALA A 42 18.25 24.60 -0.48
CA ALA A 42 17.03 25.06 0.19
C ALA A 42 16.00 25.52 -0.85
N VAL A 43 14.78 25.03 -0.71
CA VAL A 43 13.65 25.37 -1.56
C VAL A 43 12.46 25.76 -0.70
N GLU A 44 11.94 26.97 -0.87
CA GLU A 44 10.74 27.47 -0.21
C GLU A 44 9.59 27.57 -1.21
N ILE A 45 8.44 26.99 -0.85
CA ILE A 45 7.24 26.94 -1.69
C ILE A 45 6.10 27.65 -0.94
N GLU A 46 5.54 28.68 -1.54
CA GLU A 46 4.40 29.43 -1.02
C GLU A 46 3.19 29.27 -1.93
N LEU A 47 2.05 28.87 -1.38
CA LEU A 47 0.80 28.66 -2.10
C LEU A 47 -0.29 29.57 -1.55
N GLU A 48 -1.06 30.21 -2.43
CA GLU A 48 -2.31 30.89 -2.12
C GLU A 48 -3.44 30.21 -2.89
N GLU A 49 -4.59 29.96 -2.23
CA GLU A 49 -5.72 29.19 -2.78
C GLU A 49 -5.28 27.86 -3.41
N ALA A 50 -4.42 27.11 -2.71
CA ALA A 50 -3.83 25.85 -3.18
C ALA A 50 -3.04 25.97 -4.50
N GLY A 51 -2.52 27.15 -4.81
CA GLY A 51 -1.80 27.44 -6.04
C GLY A 51 -2.67 27.93 -7.21
N MET A 52 -3.95 28.12 -7.02
CA MET A 52 -4.85 28.67 -8.03
C MET A 52 -4.58 30.16 -8.25
N THR A 53 -4.41 30.92 -7.16
CA THR A 53 -4.12 32.36 -7.20
C THR A 53 -2.64 32.63 -7.34
N LYS A 54 -1.80 31.91 -6.54
CA LYS A 54 -0.35 32.13 -6.55
C LYS A 54 0.40 30.89 -6.14
N ILE A 55 1.45 30.58 -6.92
CA ILE A 55 2.51 29.61 -6.61
C ILE A 55 3.83 30.40 -6.65
N ARG A 56 4.58 30.39 -5.57
CA ARG A 56 5.92 30.97 -5.52
C ARG A 56 6.91 29.94 -5.07
N VAL A 57 7.99 29.75 -5.84
CA VAL A 57 9.10 28.86 -5.52
C VAL A 57 10.36 29.66 -5.47
N ILE A 58 11.06 29.58 -4.35
CA ILE A 58 12.29 30.31 -4.06
C ILE A 58 13.38 29.29 -3.79
N ASP A 59 14.47 29.37 -4.52
CA ASP A 59 15.63 28.51 -4.33
C ASP A 59 16.93 29.31 -4.14
N ASN A 60 17.99 28.64 -3.70
CA ASN A 60 19.34 29.16 -3.55
C ASN A 60 20.33 28.45 -4.50
N GLY A 61 19.83 27.91 -5.62
CA GLY A 61 20.62 27.19 -6.61
C GLY A 61 21.56 28.08 -7.43
N ASP A 62 21.98 27.57 -8.59
CA ASP A 62 22.98 28.23 -9.43
C ASP A 62 22.46 29.54 -10.05
N GLY A 63 21.14 29.69 -10.19
CA GLY A 63 20.54 30.83 -10.88
C GLY A 63 20.74 30.78 -12.42
N MET A 64 20.40 31.88 -13.08
CA MET A 64 20.55 32.01 -14.55
C MET A 64 21.23 33.33 -14.91
N GLU A 65 22.03 33.31 -15.96
CA GLU A 65 22.58 34.48 -16.58
C GLU A 65 21.48 35.25 -17.34
N GLU A 66 21.72 36.54 -17.61
CA GLU A 66 20.72 37.40 -18.24
C GLU A 66 20.27 36.92 -19.63
N GLU A 67 21.19 36.30 -20.39
CA GLU A 67 20.94 35.76 -21.73
C GLU A 67 20.09 34.51 -21.68
N ASP A 68 20.33 33.62 -20.71
CA ASP A 68 19.62 32.36 -20.51
C ASP A 68 18.19 32.55 -19.99
N CYS A 69 17.92 33.68 -19.29
CA CYS A 69 16.60 33.97 -18.75
C CYS A 69 15.48 33.99 -19.81
N LEU A 70 15.79 34.51 -21.02
CA LEU A 70 14.83 34.54 -22.12
C LEU A 70 14.72 33.17 -22.80
N LEU A 71 15.86 32.52 -23.02
CA LEU A 71 15.92 31.19 -23.63
C LEU A 71 15.19 30.15 -22.79
N ALA A 72 15.17 30.27 -21.45
CA ALA A 72 14.47 29.36 -20.55
C ALA A 72 12.94 29.29 -20.80
N PHE A 73 12.36 30.31 -21.46
CA PHE A 73 10.94 30.33 -21.87
C PHE A 73 10.70 29.95 -23.32
N GLU A 74 11.76 29.62 -24.08
CA GLU A 74 11.64 29.06 -25.41
C GLU A 74 11.44 27.56 -25.37
N ARG A 75 10.71 27.02 -26.34
CA ARG A 75 10.47 25.56 -26.43
C ARG A 75 11.73 24.83 -26.85
N HIS A 76 11.94 23.66 -26.26
CA HIS A 76 13.07 22.80 -26.53
C HIS A 76 14.44 23.44 -26.19
N ALA A 77 14.43 24.51 -25.40
CA ALA A 77 15.64 25.09 -24.83
C ALA A 77 15.92 24.44 -23.47
N THR A 78 17.05 23.80 -23.36
CA THR A 78 17.47 23.10 -22.14
C THR A 78 18.99 23.07 -21.99
N SER A 79 19.47 23.20 -20.76
CA SER A 79 20.89 23.03 -20.42
C SER A 79 21.24 21.60 -20.02
N LYS A 80 20.26 20.67 -19.98
CA LYS A 80 20.35 19.39 -19.31
C LYS A 80 20.70 18.22 -20.22
N ILE A 81 20.44 18.35 -21.52
CA ILE A 81 20.79 17.37 -22.56
C ILE A 81 21.36 18.13 -23.78
N GLN A 82 22.38 17.59 -24.42
CA GLN A 82 23.03 18.19 -25.57
C GLN A 82 23.01 17.26 -26.78
N ASP A 83 23.05 15.95 -26.58
CA ASP A 83 23.08 14.94 -27.63
C ASP A 83 22.10 13.78 -27.41
N GLU A 84 22.05 12.88 -28.40
CA GLU A 84 21.21 11.67 -28.34
C GLU A 84 21.65 10.68 -27.24
N HIS A 85 22.94 10.65 -26.88
CA HIS A 85 23.45 9.76 -25.83
C HIS A 85 22.97 10.20 -24.44
N ASP A 86 22.83 11.50 -24.22
CA ASP A 86 22.29 12.04 -22.97
C ASP A 86 20.84 11.58 -22.74
N LEU A 87 20.06 11.41 -23.82
CA LEU A 87 18.67 10.95 -23.75
C LEU A 87 18.54 9.54 -23.15
N PHE A 88 19.53 8.68 -23.33
CA PHE A 88 19.56 7.33 -22.77
C PHE A 88 20.19 7.27 -21.36
N ARG A 89 20.79 8.36 -20.89
CA ARG A 89 21.49 8.44 -19.59
C ARG A 89 21.01 9.62 -18.74
N ILE A 90 19.72 9.92 -18.81
CA ILE A 90 19.13 11.06 -18.09
C ILE A 90 19.32 10.91 -16.59
N ARG A 91 20.07 11.84 -15.98
CA ARG A 91 20.28 11.93 -14.52
C ARG A 91 19.48 13.07 -13.88
N THR A 92 19.13 14.10 -14.66
CA THR A 92 18.35 15.26 -14.18
C THR A 92 16.87 14.94 -14.10
N LEU A 93 16.12 15.62 -13.23
CA LEU A 93 14.67 15.43 -13.07
C LEU A 93 13.90 16.00 -14.28
N GLY A 94 14.27 17.17 -14.80
CA GLY A 94 13.77 17.74 -16.04
C GLY A 94 14.77 17.56 -17.19
N PHE A 95 14.31 17.49 -18.46
CA PHE A 95 15.20 17.42 -19.62
C PHE A 95 14.61 17.96 -20.94
N ARG A 96 13.26 18.10 -21.05
CA ARG A 96 12.58 18.39 -22.33
C ARG A 96 12.58 19.86 -22.73
N GLY A 97 12.86 20.81 -21.82
CA GLY A 97 12.79 22.26 -22.12
C GLY A 97 11.36 22.74 -22.46
N GLU A 98 10.32 22.15 -21.89
CA GLU A 98 8.92 22.45 -22.19
C GLU A 98 8.12 22.96 -20.97
N ALA A 99 8.63 22.80 -19.75
CA ALA A 99 7.89 23.12 -18.54
C ALA A 99 7.64 24.63 -18.36
N LEU A 100 8.70 25.44 -18.36
CA LEU A 100 8.59 26.90 -18.20
C LEU A 100 7.76 27.57 -19.30
N PRO A 101 7.99 27.31 -20.61
CA PRO A 101 7.14 27.88 -21.67
C PRO A 101 5.68 27.44 -21.55
N SER A 102 5.40 26.19 -21.14
CA SER A 102 4.04 25.69 -20.93
C SER A 102 3.35 26.41 -19.76
N ILE A 103 4.03 26.57 -18.61
CA ILE A 103 3.52 27.31 -17.45
C ILE A 103 3.23 28.75 -17.82
N ALA A 104 4.19 29.45 -18.49
CA ALA A 104 4.04 30.84 -18.88
C ALA A 104 2.88 31.06 -19.84
N SER A 105 2.60 30.11 -20.75
CA SER A 105 1.52 30.21 -21.74
C SER A 105 0.12 30.25 -21.12
N VAL A 106 -0.07 29.70 -19.91
CA VAL A 106 -1.37 29.59 -19.23
C VAL A 106 -1.47 30.37 -17.92
N SER A 107 -0.45 31.21 -17.62
CA SER A 107 -0.37 31.98 -16.38
C SER A 107 0.31 33.32 -16.56
N GLU A 108 0.42 34.09 -15.47
CA GLU A 108 1.31 35.25 -15.35
C GLU A 108 2.51 34.80 -14.52
N VAL A 109 3.73 34.98 -15.09
CA VAL A 109 4.98 34.53 -14.45
C VAL A 109 5.87 35.73 -14.18
N GLU A 110 6.34 35.84 -12.95
CA GLU A 110 7.43 36.71 -12.54
C GLU A 110 8.64 35.87 -12.17
N LEU A 111 9.76 36.04 -12.83
CA LEU A 111 11.04 35.40 -12.58
C LEU A 111 12.04 36.45 -12.09
N VAL A 112 12.69 36.17 -10.97
CA VAL A 112 13.85 36.92 -10.46
C VAL A 112 14.98 35.95 -10.22
N THR A 113 16.12 36.10 -10.90
CA THR A 113 17.24 35.16 -10.79
C THR A 113 18.58 35.86 -10.89
N SER A 114 19.61 35.27 -10.32
CA SER A 114 21.00 35.68 -10.39
C SER A 114 21.94 34.55 -10.06
N THR A 115 23.09 34.52 -10.72
CA THR A 115 24.23 33.60 -10.39
C THR A 115 24.99 34.06 -9.15
N GLY A 116 24.72 35.28 -8.64
CA GLY A 116 25.42 35.87 -7.48
C GLY A 116 26.69 36.62 -7.82
N SER A 117 27.11 36.63 -9.10
CA SER A 117 28.31 37.32 -9.59
C SER A 117 28.06 38.75 -10.06
N GLY A 118 26.77 39.17 -10.14
CA GLY A 118 26.35 40.46 -10.70
C GLY A 118 24.93 40.84 -10.31
N PRO A 119 24.38 41.90 -10.93
CA PRO A 119 22.99 42.26 -10.79
C PRO A 119 22.08 41.12 -11.29
N GLY A 120 20.98 40.86 -10.60
CA GLY A 120 19.99 39.89 -11.05
C GLY A 120 19.13 40.41 -12.19
N THR A 121 18.43 39.49 -12.84
CA THR A 121 17.46 39.74 -13.89
C THR A 121 16.05 39.47 -13.40
N LYS A 122 15.13 40.40 -13.64
CA LYS A 122 13.69 40.21 -13.44
C LYS A 122 12.98 40.18 -14.78
N LEU A 123 12.19 39.13 -15.02
CA LEU A 123 11.30 38.99 -16.16
C LEU A 123 9.85 38.89 -15.71
N VAL A 124 8.95 39.53 -16.45
CA VAL A 124 7.50 39.40 -16.29
C VAL A 124 6.90 38.95 -17.60
N LEU A 125 6.22 37.79 -17.56
CA LEU A 125 5.53 37.23 -18.74
C LEU A 125 4.04 37.09 -18.44
N LYS A 126 3.21 37.27 -19.47
CA LYS A 126 1.77 37.09 -19.39
C LYS A 126 1.27 36.29 -20.60
N GLY A 127 0.73 35.11 -20.38
CA GLY A 127 0.27 34.22 -21.44
C GLY A 127 1.37 33.86 -22.45
N GLY A 128 2.63 33.75 -21.98
CA GLY A 128 3.82 33.47 -22.79
C GLY A 128 4.48 34.68 -23.44
N ALA A 129 3.85 35.86 -23.38
CA ALA A 129 4.43 37.09 -23.95
C ALA A 129 5.25 37.84 -22.88
N LEU A 130 6.45 38.28 -23.25
CA LEU A 130 7.29 39.12 -22.38
C LEU A 130 6.64 40.50 -22.21
N VAL A 131 6.37 40.90 -20.96
CA VAL A 131 5.78 42.20 -20.61
C VAL A 131 6.85 43.18 -20.15
N ALA A 132 7.79 42.74 -19.31
CA ALA A 132 8.84 43.57 -18.75
C ALA A 132 10.13 42.78 -18.54
N ARG A 133 11.27 43.47 -18.72
CA ARG A 133 12.61 43.01 -18.35
C ARG A 133 13.31 44.10 -17.57
N GLU A 134 13.72 43.80 -16.36
CA GLU A 134 14.29 44.78 -15.45
C GLU A 134 15.51 44.16 -14.74
N ARG A 135 16.39 45.02 -14.22
CA ARG A 135 17.47 44.60 -13.31
C ARG A 135 16.92 44.38 -11.91
N ALA A 136 17.38 43.33 -11.27
CA ALA A 136 17.00 42.98 -9.90
C ALA A 136 18.22 42.89 -8.95
N ALA A 137 17.97 42.70 -7.67
CA ALA A 137 19.02 42.44 -6.69
C ALA A 137 19.75 41.11 -7.00
N GLY A 138 21.07 41.09 -6.85
CA GLY A 138 21.93 39.95 -7.15
C GLY A 138 21.95 38.87 -6.06
N ARG A 139 20.79 38.35 -5.67
CA ARG A 139 20.70 37.20 -4.77
C ARG A 139 20.91 35.91 -5.57
N LYS A 140 21.90 35.08 -5.21
CA LYS A 140 22.12 33.77 -5.85
C LYS A 140 20.87 32.90 -5.72
N GLY A 141 20.47 32.26 -6.82
CA GLY A 141 19.31 31.40 -6.93
C GLY A 141 18.18 32.01 -7.73
N THR A 142 17.01 31.40 -7.67
CA THR A 142 15.85 31.80 -8.45
C THR A 142 14.62 31.97 -7.55
N ASP A 143 13.77 32.95 -7.90
CA ASP A 143 12.48 33.22 -7.28
C ASP A 143 11.45 33.32 -8.42
N ILE A 144 10.63 32.30 -8.56
CA ILE A 144 9.59 32.23 -9.60
C ILE A 144 8.22 32.34 -8.92
N THR A 145 7.44 33.33 -9.35
CA THR A 145 6.05 33.49 -8.95
C THR A 145 5.14 33.26 -10.15
N VAL A 146 4.23 32.30 -10.05
CA VAL A 146 3.19 31.99 -11.03
C VAL A 146 1.86 32.43 -10.45
N SER A 147 1.17 33.34 -11.13
CA SER A 147 -0.11 33.90 -10.71
C SER A 147 -1.19 33.68 -11.75
N ASN A 148 -2.44 33.70 -11.32
CA ASN A 148 -3.61 33.59 -12.20
C ASN A 148 -3.56 32.37 -13.13
N LEU A 149 -3.20 31.21 -12.59
CA LEU A 149 -3.09 29.96 -13.35
C LEU A 149 -4.40 29.67 -14.09
N PHE A 150 -4.30 29.36 -15.38
CA PHE A 150 -5.43 29.09 -16.29
C PHE A 150 -6.33 30.29 -16.62
N PHE A 151 -5.88 31.54 -16.40
CA PHE A 151 -6.68 32.74 -16.69
C PHE A 151 -7.20 32.80 -18.15
N ASN A 152 -6.45 32.23 -19.10
CA ASN A 152 -6.77 32.19 -20.52
C ASN A 152 -7.28 30.82 -21.01
N THR A 153 -7.54 29.89 -20.10
CA THR A 153 -8.08 28.54 -20.36
C THR A 153 -9.24 28.21 -19.39
N PRO A 154 -10.38 28.92 -19.48
CA PRO A 154 -11.47 28.83 -18.50
C PRO A 154 -12.10 27.43 -18.40
N ALA A 155 -12.00 26.60 -19.44
CA ALA A 155 -12.45 25.22 -19.40
C ALA A 155 -11.68 24.42 -18.34
N ARG A 156 -10.35 24.62 -18.21
CA ARG A 156 -9.53 23.93 -17.21
C ARG A 156 -9.87 24.35 -15.78
N LEU A 157 -10.15 25.63 -15.54
CA LEU A 157 -10.60 26.11 -14.23
C LEU A 157 -11.85 25.38 -13.74
N LYS A 158 -12.78 25.01 -14.65
CA LYS A 158 -14.00 24.27 -14.31
C LYS A 158 -13.73 22.82 -13.87
N TYR A 159 -12.60 22.23 -14.27
CA TYR A 159 -12.22 20.86 -13.88
C TYR A 159 -11.39 20.80 -12.59
N MET A 160 -11.01 21.95 -12.02
CA MET A 160 -10.29 21.99 -10.74
C MET A 160 -11.19 21.51 -9.61
N LYS A 161 -10.59 20.70 -8.73
CA LYS A 161 -11.27 20.18 -7.54
C LYS A 161 -11.31 21.27 -6.44
N THR A 162 -11.75 20.87 -5.26
CA THR A 162 -11.77 21.79 -4.12
C THR A 162 -10.35 22.20 -3.71
N ILE A 163 -10.20 23.39 -3.09
CA ILE A 163 -8.92 23.90 -2.58
C ILE A 163 -8.22 22.87 -1.71
N HIS A 164 -8.94 22.18 -0.82
CA HIS A 164 -8.36 21.14 0.03
C HIS A 164 -7.78 19.96 -0.77
N THR A 165 -8.45 19.57 -1.86
CA THR A 165 -7.98 18.48 -2.72
C THR A 165 -6.73 18.89 -3.51
N GLU A 166 -6.72 20.08 -4.10
CA GLU A 166 -5.55 20.58 -4.85
C GLU A 166 -4.35 20.84 -3.93
N LEU A 167 -4.59 21.36 -2.72
CA LEU A 167 -3.55 21.50 -1.70
C LEU A 167 -2.96 20.16 -1.29
N GLY A 168 -3.82 19.13 -1.13
CA GLY A 168 -3.38 17.77 -0.84
C GLY A 168 -2.47 17.21 -1.92
N HIS A 169 -2.80 17.44 -3.21
CA HIS A 169 -1.95 17.02 -4.33
C HIS A 169 -0.61 17.77 -4.36
N ALA A 170 -0.60 19.08 -4.12
CA ALA A 170 0.63 19.86 -4.06
C ALA A 170 1.53 19.41 -2.89
N ALA A 171 0.95 19.19 -1.71
CA ALA A 171 1.67 18.69 -0.55
C ALA A 171 2.24 17.28 -0.79
N ASP A 172 1.49 16.37 -1.44
CA ASP A 172 1.96 15.03 -1.77
C ASP A 172 3.18 15.06 -2.70
N VAL A 173 3.17 15.93 -3.71
CA VAL A 173 4.31 16.14 -4.62
C VAL A 173 5.55 16.61 -3.84
N VAL A 174 5.41 17.64 -3.00
CA VAL A 174 6.54 18.18 -2.22
C VAL A 174 7.06 17.14 -1.21
N ASN A 175 6.17 16.37 -0.55
CA ASN A 175 6.56 15.29 0.36
C ASN A 175 7.41 14.22 -0.35
N ARG A 176 7.06 13.85 -1.58
CA ARG A 176 7.80 12.85 -2.36
C ARG A 176 9.15 13.37 -2.84
N LEU A 177 9.21 14.63 -3.26
CA LEU A 177 10.49 15.28 -3.62
C LEU A 177 11.40 15.42 -2.39
N ALA A 178 10.85 15.75 -1.23
CA ALA A 178 11.61 15.81 0.02
C ALA A 178 12.15 14.43 0.45
N LEU A 179 11.40 13.35 0.22
CA LEU A 179 11.86 11.98 0.46
C LEU A 179 12.95 11.56 -0.52
N ALA A 180 12.83 11.99 -1.80
CA ALA A 180 13.81 11.68 -2.83
C ALA A 180 15.13 12.44 -2.64
N HIS A 181 15.07 13.65 -2.07
CA HIS A 181 16.21 14.55 -1.89
C HIS A 181 16.30 15.04 -0.43
N PRO A 182 16.69 14.15 0.51
CA PRO A 182 16.76 14.47 1.94
C PRO A 182 17.86 15.46 2.29
N ASP A 183 18.81 15.70 1.39
CA ASP A 183 19.89 16.68 1.45
C ASP A 183 19.44 18.13 1.14
N VAL A 184 18.22 18.27 0.59
CA VAL A 184 17.60 19.57 0.32
C VAL A 184 16.63 19.95 1.44
N SER A 185 16.71 21.18 1.94
CA SER A 185 15.73 21.73 2.90
C SER A 185 14.50 22.23 2.15
N PHE A 186 13.34 21.64 2.45
CA PHE A 186 12.05 22.06 1.89
C PHE A 186 11.18 22.78 2.92
N ARG A 187 10.54 23.87 2.50
CA ARG A 187 9.55 24.58 3.30
C ARG A 187 8.32 24.87 2.47
N LEU A 188 7.21 24.17 2.76
CA LEU A 188 5.92 24.40 2.11
C LEU A 188 5.01 25.22 3.01
N ARG A 189 4.51 26.34 2.50
CA ARG A 189 3.56 27.22 3.18
C ARG A 189 2.28 27.39 2.39
N HIS A 190 1.16 27.51 3.09
CA HIS A 190 -0.14 27.87 2.53
C HIS A 190 -0.77 28.95 3.39
N HIS A 191 -1.07 30.11 2.79
CA HIS A 191 -1.53 31.30 3.52
C HIS A 191 -0.69 31.61 4.76
N GLY A 192 0.64 31.57 4.64
CA GLY A 192 1.59 31.82 5.72
C GLY A 192 1.75 30.69 6.75
N LYS A 193 0.86 29.67 6.74
CA LYS A 193 0.97 28.50 7.63
C LYS A 193 1.92 27.46 7.02
N THR A 194 2.91 27.03 7.79
CA THR A 194 3.83 25.95 7.38
C THR A 194 3.12 24.60 7.42
N LEU A 195 3.14 23.87 6.29
CA LEU A 195 2.59 22.53 6.14
C LEU A 195 3.69 21.47 6.23
N LEU A 196 4.88 21.75 5.65
CA LEU A 196 6.06 20.90 5.70
C LEU A 196 7.29 21.78 5.96
N ALA A 197 8.21 21.28 6.78
CA ALA A 197 9.55 21.83 6.94
C ALA A 197 10.54 20.70 7.16
N THR A 198 11.54 20.58 6.29
CA THR A 198 12.67 19.66 6.41
C THR A 198 13.96 20.45 6.57
N ASN A 199 15.00 19.82 7.11
CA ASN A 199 16.25 20.49 7.47
C ASN A 199 17.38 20.29 6.45
N GLY A 200 17.20 19.44 5.43
CA GLY A 200 18.25 19.16 4.44
C GLY A 200 19.47 18.45 5.01
N SER A 201 19.29 17.61 6.04
CA SER A 201 20.42 16.93 6.72
C SER A 201 20.93 15.68 6.00
N GLY A 202 20.28 15.25 4.91
CA GLY A 202 20.57 13.98 4.25
C GLY A 202 19.94 12.76 4.96
N ASP A 203 19.38 12.91 6.17
CA ASP A 203 18.74 11.81 6.90
C ASP A 203 17.25 11.71 6.54
N VAL A 204 16.92 10.66 5.82
CA VAL A 204 15.54 10.32 5.42
C VAL A 204 14.61 10.16 6.64
N ARG A 205 15.11 9.71 7.79
CA ARG A 205 14.29 9.54 9.01
C ARG A 205 13.73 10.86 9.50
N HIS A 206 14.50 11.95 9.40
CA HIS A 206 14.02 13.30 9.73
C HIS A 206 12.90 13.74 8.78
N VAL A 207 13.03 13.42 7.48
CA VAL A 207 11.99 13.72 6.48
C VAL A 207 10.73 12.89 6.73
N LEU A 208 10.88 11.59 7.03
CA LEU A 208 9.75 10.71 7.40
C LEU A 208 9.03 11.23 8.65
N ALA A 209 9.79 11.71 9.67
CA ALA A 209 9.22 12.29 10.87
C ALA A 209 8.48 13.61 10.60
N ALA A 210 8.98 14.45 9.68
CA ALA A 210 8.33 15.68 9.27
C ALA A 210 7.01 15.42 8.51
N ILE A 211 6.95 14.36 7.69
CA ILE A 211 5.78 14.02 6.86
C ILE A 211 4.74 13.20 7.66
N TYR A 212 5.16 12.13 8.32
CA TYR A 212 4.26 11.14 8.95
C TYR A 212 4.14 11.28 10.46
N GLY A 213 4.95 12.15 11.07
CA GLY A 213 5.03 12.34 12.51
C GLY A 213 6.10 11.46 13.17
N MET A 214 6.61 11.92 14.31
CA MET A 214 7.72 11.30 15.04
C MET A 214 7.39 9.85 15.48
N GLU A 215 6.16 9.61 15.93
CA GLU A 215 5.74 8.27 16.40
C GLU A 215 5.74 7.25 15.27
N THR A 216 5.23 7.62 14.08
CA THR A 216 5.27 6.77 12.89
C THR A 216 6.72 6.51 12.45
N ALA A 217 7.57 7.54 12.44
CA ALA A 217 8.97 7.41 12.02
C ALA A 217 9.80 6.49 12.96
N LYS A 218 9.50 6.49 14.26
CA LYS A 218 10.13 5.56 15.23
C LYS A 218 9.75 4.10 14.97
N GLN A 219 8.55 3.86 14.41
CA GLN A 219 8.02 2.54 14.10
C GLN A 219 8.38 2.10 12.67
N MET A 220 9.35 2.75 12.03
CA MET A 220 9.87 2.35 10.73
C MET A 220 11.22 1.64 10.87
N ILE A 221 11.38 0.57 10.10
CA ILE A 221 12.56 -0.29 10.07
C ILE A 221 13.39 0.07 8.85
N PRO A 222 14.71 0.31 8.99
CA PRO A 222 15.59 0.42 7.85
C PRO A 222 15.74 -0.93 7.17
N ILE A 223 15.78 -0.93 5.83
CA ILE A 223 16.10 -2.09 5.01
C ILE A 223 17.14 -1.70 3.97
N GLU A 224 18.04 -2.62 3.69
CA GLU A 224 19.08 -2.49 2.68
C GLU A 224 19.30 -3.83 2.00
N ALA A 225 19.40 -3.82 0.68
CA ALA A 225 19.75 -4.97 -0.12
C ALA A 225 20.53 -4.54 -1.35
N GLU A 226 21.50 -5.35 -1.75
CA GLU A 226 22.34 -5.13 -2.90
C GLU A 226 22.38 -6.38 -3.77
N SER A 227 22.32 -6.19 -5.07
CA SER A 227 22.51 -7.21 -6.10
C SER A 227 23.46 -6.67 -7.16
N LEU A 228 23.77 -7.45 -8.19
CA LEU A 228 24.65 -7.00 -9.30
C LEU A 228 24.07 -5.78 -10.04
N ASP A 229 22.75 -5.66 -10.13
CA ASP A 229 22.06 -4.66 -10.95
C ASP A 229 21.31 -3.60 -10.11
N PHE A 230 21.04 -3.89 -8.84
CA PHE A 230 20.17 -3.06 -7.99
C PHE A 230 20.77 -2.84 -6.60
N THR A 231 20.72 -1.60 -6.14
CA THR A 231 20.88 -1.25 -4.73
C THR A 231 19.56 -0.71 -4.21
N VAL A 232 18.98 -1.38 -3.21
CA VAL A 232 17.70 -1.01 -2.60
C VAL A 232 17.96 -0.57 -1.17
N ARG A 233 17.59 0.66 -0.83
CA ARG A 233 17.67 1.21 0.53
C ARG A 233 16.35 1.84 0.90
N GLY A 234 15.95 1.75 2.16
CA GLY A 234 14.71 2.39 2.55
C GLY A 234 14.25 2.12 3.96
N TYR A 235 12.99 2.45 4.19
CA TYR A 235 12.29 2.28 5.46
C TYR A 235 10.92 1.67 5.24
N ILE A 236 10.58 0.68 6.04
CA ILE A 236 9.28 0.01 6.03
C ILE A 236 8.63 0.14 7.41
N SER A 237 7.32 0.36 7.47
CA SER A 237 6.61 0.44 8.75
C SER A 237 6.45 -0.93 9.40
N LEU A 238 6.39 -0.97 10.72
CA LEU A 238 5.91 -2.17 11.43
C LEU A 238 4.49 -2.53 10.97
N PRO A 239 4.08 -3.81 11.02
CA PRO A 239 2.75 -4.27 10.59
C PRO A 239 1.57 -3.59 11.30
N GLU A 240 1.81 -3.04 12.50
CA GLU A 240 0.81 -2.30 13.28
C GLU A 240 0.48 -0.93 12.65
N VAL A 241 1.44 -0.34 11.92
CA VAL A 241 1.31 0.98 11.30
C VAL A 241 0.88 0.84 9.85
N THR A 242 -0.41 0.84 9.64
CA THR A 242 -1.00 0.65 8.31
C THR A 242 -1.89 1.82 7.88
N ARG A 243 -2.16 1.90 6.58
CA ARG A 243 -3.04 2.90 5.96
C ARG A 243 -4.06 2.21 5.04
N ALA A 244 -5.14 2.90 4.71
CA ALA A 244 -6.17 2.40 3.81
C ALA A 244 -5.82 2.55 2.32
N SER A 245 -4.70 3.19 1.99
CA SER A 245 -4.31 3.50 0.60
C SER A 245 -2.85 3.13 0.33
N ARG A 246 -2.59 2.61 -0.87
CA ARG A 246 -1.24 2.35 -1.40
C ARG A 246 -0.40 3.61 -1.64
N ASN A 247 -1.01 4.79 -1.60
CA ASN A 247 -0.30 6.06 -1.82
C ASN A 247 0.79 6.36 -0.78
N TYR A 248 0.81 5.62 0.33
CA TYR A 248 1.85 5.72 1.35
C TYR A 248 3.10 4.87 1.08
N MET A 249 3.14 4.17 -0.07
CA MET A 249 4.33 3.52 -0.58
C MET A 249 5.04 4.47 -1.56
N SER A 250 6.16 5.04 -1.12
CA SER A 250 6.97 5.97 -1.91
C SER A 250 8.15 5.23 -2.52
N LEU A 251 8.14 5.07 -3.85
CA LEU A 251 9.20 4.40 -4.60
C LEU A 251 10.00 5.46 -5.34
N ILE A 252 11.31 5.49 -5.09
CA ILE A 252 12.24 6.41 -5.74
C ILE A 252 13.22 5.58 -6.55
N VAL A 253 13.32 5.85 -7.85
CA VAL A 253 14.26 5.17 -8.76
C VAL A 253 15.22 6.22 -9.33
N ASN A 254 16.51 6.06 -9.06
CA ASN A 254 17.55 7.01 -9.47
C ASN A 254 17.16 8.48 -9.16
N GLY A 255 16.67 8.75 -7.93
CA GLY A 255 16.23 10.06 -7.47
C GLY A 255 14.84 10.51 -7.94
N ARG A 256 14.11 9.71 -8.74
CA ARG A 256 12.78 10.04 -9.26
C ARG A 256 11.69 9.26 -8.53
N TYR A 257 10.64 9.93 -8.13
CA TYR A 257 9.43 9.24 -7.67
C TYR A 257 8.75 8.51 -8.83
N VAL A 258 8.47 7.23 -8.62
CA VAL A 258 7.77 6.38 -9.60
C VAL A 258 6.57 5.69 -8.98
N ARG A 259 5.57 5.39 -9.80
CA ARG A 259 4.40 4.61 -9.44
C ARG A 259 4.41 3.33 -10.24
N ASN A 260 4.81 2.23 -9.62
CA ASN A 260 4.87 0.92 -10.26
C ASN A 260 4.05 -0.08 -9.43
N ILE A 261 2.99 -0.63 -10.05
CA ILE A 261 2.06 -1.55 -9.39
C ILE A 261 2.72 -2.89 -9.08
N PRO A 262 3.53 -3.51 -9.97
CA PRO A 262 4.29 -4.72 -9.65
C PRO A 262 5.18 -4.57 -8.41
N LEU A 263 5.95 -3.48 -8.29
CA LEU A 263 6.78 -3.22 -7.11
C LEU A 263 5.95 -3.06 -5.83
N MET A 264 4.80 -2.37 -5.90
CA MET A 264 3.89 -2.28 -4.75
C MET A 264 3.36 -3.65 -4.33
N LYS A 265 3.04 -4.53 -5.28
CA LYS A 265 2.66 -5.92 -4.99
C LYS A 265 3.81 -6.74 -4.40
N ALA A 266 5.04 -6.53 -4.85
CA ALA A 266 6.22 -7.17 -4.27
C ALA A 266 6.43 -6.76 -2.81
N ILE A 267 6.20 -5.49 -2.46
CA ILE A 267 6.20 -5.01 -1.08
C ILE A 267 5.11 -5.71 -0.28
N GLU A 268 3.86 -5.73 -0.76
CA GLU A 268 2.74 -6.41 -0.10
C GLU A 268 3.05 -7.90 0.11
N ALA A 269 3.64 -8.59 -0.88
CA ALA A 269 4.07 -9.97 -0.78
C ALA A 269 5.22 -10.18 0.24
N GLY A 270 6.07 -9.16 0.44
CA GLY A 270 7.08 -9.16 1.48
C GLY A 270 6.51 -9.14 2.89
N TYR A 271 5.43 -8.38 3.11
CA TYR A 271 4.69 -8.39 4.37
C TYR A 271 3.86 -9.66 4.58
N HIS A 272 3.50 -10.33 3.48
CA HIS A 272 2.71 -11.57 3.51
C HIS A 272 1.45 -11.43 4.39
N THR A 273 1.24 -12.33 5.35
CA THR A 273 0.08 -12.31 6.26
C THR A 273 0.20 -11.34 7.44
N LEU A 274 1.25 -10.52 7.49
CA LEU A 274 1.43 -9.56 8.57
C LEU A 274 0.50 -8.35 8.49
N LEU A 275 -0.07 -8.06 7.31
CA LEU A 275 -0.99 -6.93 7.12
C LEU A 275 -2.44 -7.38 7.15
N PRO A 276 -3.33 -6.65 7.84
CA PRO A 276 -4.76 -6.87 7.74
C PRO A 276 -5.26 -6.66 6.31
N ILE A 277 -6.28 -7.42 5.91
CA ILE A 277 -6.89 -7.34 4.58
C ILE A 277 -7.33 -5.91 4.27
N GLY A 278 -6.95 -5.39 3.08
CA GLY A 278 -7.27 -4.03 2.65
C GLY A 278 -6.47 -2.92 3.36
N ARG A 279 -5.42 -3.28 4.08
CA ARG A 279 -4.49 -2.33 4.71
C ARG A 279 -3.13 -2.39 4.04
N TYR A 280 -2.45 -1.26 3.97
CA TYR A 280 -1.18 -1.08 3.29
C TYR A 280 -0.15 -0.46 4.22
N PRO A 281 1.14 -0.83 4.11
CA PRO A 281 2.19 -0.28 4.95
C PRO A 281 2.58 1.14 4.50
N ILE A 282 3.27 1.87 5.37
CA ILE A 282 4.02 3.07 4.99
C ILE A 282 5.40 2.61 4.60
N VAL A 283 5.81 2.90 3.36
CA VAL A 283 7.08 2.45 2.80
C VAL A 283 7.77 3.58 2.05
N PHE A 284 9.06 3.70 2.25
CA PHE A 284 9.97 4.47 1.43
C PHE A 284 11.07 3.55 0.92
N LEU A 285 11.21 3.42 -0.40
CA LEU A 285 12.30 2.68 -1.05
C LEU A 285 13.00 3.58 -2.05
N ALA A 286 14.30 3.75 -1.88
CA ALA A 286 15.21 4.28 -2.87
C ALA A 286 15.90 3.11 -3.58
N ILE A 287 15.77 3.07 -4.89
CA ILE A 287 16.28 2.02 -5.76
C ILE A 287 17.27 2.69 -6.72
N GLU A 288 18.53 2.27 -6.64
CA GLU A 288 19.59 2.72 -7.53
C GLU A 288 19.92 1.60 -8.51
N MET A 289 20.01 1.93 -9.79
CA MET A 289 20.34 0.99 -10.86
C MET A 289 20.96 1.71 -12.06
N ASP A 290 21.59 0.94 -12.95
CA ASP A 290 22.09 1.50 -14.21
C ASP A 290 20.91 2.12 -15.00
N PRO A 291 21.01 3.39 -15.47
CA PRO A 291 19.97 4.01 -16.30
C PRO A 291 19.56 3.22 -17.54
N VAL A 292 20.43 2.38 -18.08
CA VAL A 292 20.12 1.50 -19.23
C VAL A 292 19.06 0.42 -18.87
N LEU A 293 18.93 0.06 -17.60
CA LEU A 293 17.96 -0.94 -17.13
C LEU A 293 16.56 -0.38 -16.91
N VAL A 294 16.38 0.94 -16.98
CA VAL A 294 15.11 1.61 -16.73
C VAL A 294 14.72 2.55 -17.87
N ASP A 295 13.57 2.33 -18.48
CA ASP A 295 12.98 3.30 -19.42
C ASP A 295 12.04 4.24 -18.65
N VAL A 296 12.44 5.52 -18.57
CA VAL A 296 11.70 6.60 -17.89
C VAL A 296 10.79 7.36 -18.86
N ASN A 297 10.99 7.20 -20.18
CA ASN A 297 10.25 7.96 -21.19
C ASN A 297 8.93 7.28 -21.61
N VAL A 298 8.20 6.69 -20.67
CA VAL A 298 6.95 5.97 -20.92
C VAL A 298 5.73 6.89 -20.88
N HIS A 299 5.70 7.86 -19.96
CA HIS A 299 4.56 8.77 -19.76
C HIS A 299 5.03 10.23 -19.60
N PRO A 300 4.28 11.24 -20.12
CA PRO A 300 4.65 12.65 -19.99
C PRO A 300 4.92 13.10 -18.56
N ALA A 301 4.12 12.63 -17.59
CA ALA A 301 4.30 12.92 -16.16
C ALA A 301 5.48 12.18 -15.51
N LYS A 302 6.17 11.28 -16.24
CA LYS A 302 7.33 10.48 -15.77
C LYS A 302 7.05 9.65 -14.51
N LEU A 303 5.79 9.35 -14.22
CA LEU A 303 5.38 8.59 -13.04
C LEU A 303 5.47 7.06 -13.25
N GLU A 304 5.40 6.61 -14.50
CA GLU A 304 5.49 5.21 -14.87
C GLU A 304 6.86 4.94 -15.53
N VAL A 305 7.48 3.85 -15.11
CA VAL A 305 8.76 3.38 -15.65
C VAL A 305 8.66 1.91 -16.00
N ARG A 306 9.45 1.47 -16.98
CA ARG A 306 9.60 0.06 -17.33
C ARG A 306 10.99 -0.42 -16.93
N PHE A 307 11.04 -1.56 -16.26
CA PHE A 307 12.30 -2.19 -15.85
C PHE A 307 12.61 -3.37 -16.76
N SER A 308 13.86 -3.49 -17.18
CA SER A 308 14.32 -4.63 -18.00
C SER A 308 14.35 -5.93 -17.19
N LYS A 309 14.60 -5.86 -15.86
CA LYS A 309 14.69 -7.00 -14.94
C LYS A 309 13.70 -6.88 -13.77
N GLU A 310 12.42 -6.61 -14.09
CA GLU A 310 11.39 -6.34 -13.07
C GLU A 310 11.17 -7.52 -12.11
N ALA A 311 11.25 -8.76 -12.61
CA ALA A 311 11.03 -9.96 -11.80
C ALA A 311 12.11 -10.12 -10.73
N GLU A 312 13.38 -9.93 -11.08
CA GLU A 312 14.52 -10.01 -10.15
C GLU A 312 14.43 -8.93 -9.07
N LEU A 313 14.07 -7.70 -9.45
CA LEU A 313 13.88 -6.60 -8.52
C LEU A 313 12.72 -6.87 -7.54
N ASN A 314 11.59 -7.40 -8.03
CA ASN A 314 10.45 -7.77 -7.21
C ASN A 314 10.80 -8.85 -6.19
N GLU A 315 11.59 -9.86 -6.60
CA GLU A 315 12.05 -10.93 -5.73
C GLU A 315 13.00 -10.41 -4.65
N LEU A 316 13.98 -9.58 -5.03
CA LEU A 316 14.89 -8.93 -4.11
C LEU A 316 14.15 -8.14 -3.02
N ILE A 317 13.19 -7.28 -3.40
CA ILE A 317 12.39 -6.49 -2.45
C ILE A 317 11.59 -7.39 -1.53
N THR A 318 10.92 -8.42 -2.09
CA THR A 318 10.09 -9.35 -1.31
C THR A 318 10.95 -10.11 -0.28
N ALA A 319 12.11 -10.63 -0.69
CA ALA A 319 13.03 -11.35 0.19
C ALA A 319 13.57 -10.45 1.31
N THR A 320 14.00 -9.23 0.96
CA THR A 320 14.55 -8.26 1.91
C THR A 320 13.54 -7.89 2.99
N ILE A 321 12.28 -7.62 2.62
CA ILE A 321 11.23 -7.27 3.58
C ILE A 321 10.95 -8.46 4.50
N ARG A 322 10.83 -9.68 3.96
CA ARG A 322 10.64 -10.91 4.75
C ARG A 322 11.77 -11.12 5.74
N GLN A 323 13.01 -10.95 5.30
CA GLN A 323 14.19 -11.08 6.16
C GLN A 323 14.19 -10.05 7.29
N ALA A 324 13.84 -8.78 7.01
CA ALA A 324 13.76 -7.73 8.02
C ALA A 324 12.75 -8.07 9.13
N PHE A 325 11.63 -8.71 8.82
CA PHE A 325 10.64 -9.14 9.81
C PHE A 325 11.02 -10.45 10.51
N ARG A 326 11.70 -11.39 9.84
CA ARG A 326 12.17 -12.63 10.48
C ARG A 326 13.15 -12.38 11.62
N GLN A 327 13.92 -11.30 11.56
CA GLN A 327 14.91 -10.94 12.59
C GLN A 327 14.31 -10.22 13.80
N ARG A 328 13.01 -9.95 13.83
CA ARG A 328 12.35 -9.13 14.87
C ARG A 328 11.19 -9.85 15.52
N THR A 329 11.03 -9.58 16.79
CA THR A 329 9.82 -9.94 17.56
C THR A 329 8.74 -8.90 17.27
N LEU A 330 7.60 -9.32 16.72
CA LEU A 330 6.49 -8.45 16.30
C LEU A 330 5.33 -8.48 17.30
N ILE A 331 5.60 -8.48 18.59
CA ILE A 331 4.56 -8.43 19.62
C ILE A 331 4.20 -6.97 19.89
N PRO A 332 2.94 -6.54 19.67
CA PRO A 332 2.49 -5.21 20.03
C PRO A 332 2.62 -4.98 21.53
N SER A 333 3.31 -3.91 21.95
CA SER A 333 3.29 -3.43 23.32
C SER A 333 2.19 -2.39 23.50
N VAL A 334 1.40 -2.50 24.56
CA VAL A 334 0.38 -1.50 24.90
C VAL A 334 1.04 -0.41 25.72
N SER A 335 1.60 0.62 25.07
CA SER A 335 2.10 1.78 25.79
C SER A 335 0.94 2.59 26.38
N ALA A 336 1.02 2.90 27.68
CA ALA A 336 0.03 3.68 28.41
C ALA A 336 -0.07 5.17 27.98
N ASP A 337 0.67 5.60 26.96
CA ASP A 337 0.74 6.98 26.45
C ASP A 337 -0.15 7.25 25.22
N SER A 338 -1.17 6.44 24.94
CA SER A 338 -2.19 6.83 23.97
C SER A 338 -2.93 8.05 24.54
N LYS A 339 -2.56 9.25 24.08
CA LYS A 339 -3.32 10.49 24.32
C LYS A 339 -4.78 10.19 24.01
N THR A 340 -5.60 10.13 25.04
CA THR A 340 -7.04 10.02 24.97
C THR A 340 -7.57 11.01 23.95
N VAL A 341 -7.97 10.51 22.78
CA VAL A 341 -8.98 11.18 21.97
C VAL A 341 -10.17 11.30 22.94
N LYS A 342 -10.52 12.53 23.32
CA LYS A 342 -11.73 12.83 24.07
C LYS A 342 -12.93 12.45 23.18
N ALA A 343 -13.24 11.17 23.12
CA ALA A 343 -14.57 10.72 22.84
C ALA A 343 -15.41 11.20 24.01
N LYS A 344 -16.44 11.97 23.76
CA LYS A 344 -17.50 12.22 24.75
C LYS A 344 -17.96 10.85 25.21
N ALA A 345 -17.50 10.44 26.40
CA ALA A 345 -17.99 9.26 27.04
C ALA A 345 -19.44 9.55 27.45
N GLU A 346 -20.40 9.03 26.71
CA GLU A 346 -21.68 8.72 27.26
C GLU A 346 -21.45 7.68 28.35
N GLN A 347 -21.63 8.09 29.56
CA GLN A 347 -21.47 7.30 30.76
C GLN A 347 -22.58 6.24 30.77
N ALA A 348 -22.30 5.07 30.18
CA ALA A 348 -23.14 3.90 30.35
C ALA A 348 -22.93 3.41 31.79
N SER A 349 -23.88 3.71 32.68
CA SER A 349 -23.92 3.18 34.03
C SER A 349 -24.28 1.70 33.96
N TRP A 350 -23.31 0.84 34.25
CA TRP A 350 -23.54 -0.58 34.43
C TRP A 350 -24.15 -0.80 35.83
N THR A 351 -25.48 -0.98 35.88
CA THR A 351 -26.15 -1.47 37.09
C THR A 351 -26.00 -2.99 37.14
N PHE A 352 -25.10 -3.46 38.01
CA PHE A 352 -25.06 -4.87 38.37
C PHE A 352 -26.30 -5.19 39.22
N ALA A 353 -27.32 -5.80 38.62
CA ALA A 353 -28.42 -6.40 39.37
C ALA A 353 -27.91 -7.68 40.01
N HIS A 354 -27.56 -7.61 41.29
CA HIS A 354 -27.41 -8.80 42.10
C HIS A 354 -28.79 -9.47 42.20
N ARG A 355 -29.02 -10.56 41.48
CA ARG A 355 -30.09 -11.51 41.80
C ARG A 355 -29.66 -12.30 43.03
N VAL A 356 -30.11 -11.88 44.18
CA VAL A 356 -30.18 -12.71 45.37
C VAL A 356 -31.34 -13.68 45.15
N HIS A 357 -31.05 -14.97 45.09
CA HIS A 357 -32.06 -16.02 45.12
C HIS A 357 -32.61 -16.07 46.55
N GLU A 358 -33.85 -15.62 46.76
CA GLU A 358 -34.65 -16.01 47.93
C GLU A 358 -35.42 -17.28 47.63
N PRO A 359 -35.49 -18.22 48.61
CA PRO A 359 -36.30 -19.44 48.46
C PRO A 359 -37.80 -19.15 48.65
N PRO A 360 -38.70 -19.96 48.08
CA PRO A 360 -40.14 -19.70 48.09
C PRO A 360 -40.78 -19.92 49.46
N ALA A 361 -41.45 -18.90 49.99
CA ALA A 361 -42.33 -19.02 51.14
C ALA A 361 -43.77 -19.38 50.70
N GLN A 362 -44.38 -20.32 51.40
CA GLN A 362 -45.75 -20.80 51.26
C GLN A 362 -46.78 -19.77 51.72
N PRO A 363 -48.06 -19.90 51.31
CA PRO A 363 -49.10 -18.91 51.54
C PRO A 363 -49.88 -19.23 52.80
N ASP A 364 -50.15 -18.21 53.64
CA ASP A 364 -51.30 -18.22 54.55
C ASP A 364 -51.82 -16.82 54.85
N GLY A 365 -52.99 -16.58 54.50
CA GLY A 365 -54.22 -16.32 55.20
C GLY A 365 -54.48 -14.89 55.73
N LYS A 366 -55.44 -14.23 55.08
CA LYS A 366 -56.51 -13.39 55.65
C LYS A 366 -56.25 -12.00 56.21
N ALA A 367 -56.98 -11.12 55.55
CA ALA A 367 -57.93 -10.13 56.07
C ALA A 367 -57.45 -8.76 56.58
N GLY A 368 -58.01 -7.76 55.95
CA GLY A 368 -58.66 -6.69 56.72
C GLY A 368 -58.10 -5.29 56.60
N GLY A 369 -58.84 -4.43 55.94
CA GLY A 369 -59.08 -3.10 56.44
C GLY A 369 -58.41 -1.92 55.73
N THR A 370 -59.09 -1.38 54.79
CA THR A 370 -59.72 -0.03 54.79
C THR A 370 -58.84 1.22 54.77
N ASN A 371 -59.19 2.00 53.78
CA ASN A 371 -59.29 3.48 53.75
C ASN A 371 -58.05 4.28 53.38
N ASN A 372 -58.16 4.94 52.34
CA ASN A 372 -58.80 6.18 51.88
C ASN A 372 -57.80 7.26 51.48
N VAL A 373 -58.06 7.71 50.29
CA VAL A 373 -58.37 9.12 49.87
C VAL A 373 -57.14 10.01 49.74
N THR A 374 -56.84 10.65 48.66
CA THR A 374 -57.48 11.49 47.65
C THR A 374 -56.42 11.92 46.64
N ALA A 375 -56.69 11.86 45.39
CA ALA A 375 -57.08 12.98 44.48
C ALA A 375 -55.98 14.02 44.27
N ALA A 376 -55.64 14.43 43.11
CA ALA A 376 -56.33 14.86 41.93
C ALA A 376 -55.32 15.09 40.82
N ALA A 377 -55.64 14.73 39.63
CA ALA A 377 -56.11 15.49 38.50
C ALA A 377 -55.04 16.34 37.82
N SER A 378 -54.78 15.99 36.62
CA SER A 378 -55.21 16.45 35.29
C SER A 378 -54.11 17.32 34.68
N LEU A 379 -53.75 17.27 33.47
CA LEU A 379 -54.48 17.42 32.22
C LEU A 379 -53.61 16.97 31.04
N ALA A 380 -54.29 16.46 30.06
CA ALA A 380 -53.88 16.10 28.73
C ALA A 380 -53.39 17.26 27.89
N SER A 381 -52.55 17.00 26.92
CA SER A 381 -52.77 17.52 25.58
C SER A 381 -52.06 16.67 24.53
N GLU A 382 -52.82 16.30 23.58
CA GLU A 382 -52.54 15.61 22.34
C GLU A 382 -51.61 16.42 21.44
N GLY A 383 -50.86 15.74 20.60
CA GLY A 383 -50.07 16.35 19.55
C GLY A 383 -49.50 15.31 18.57
N SER A 384 -50.39 14.82 17.77
CA SER A 384 -50.31 14.41 16.35
C SER A 384 -48.97 13.96 15.78
N LEU A 385 -48.98 12.72 15.36
CA LEU A 385 -48.13 12.09 14.33
C LEU A 385 -48.40 12.76 12.97
N SER A 386 -47.36 13.13 12.26
CA SER A 386 -47.39 13.34 10.82
C SER A 386 -46.20 12.62 10.17
N PRO A 387 -46.41 12.03 8.98
CA PRO A 387 -45.52 11.04 8.40
C PRO A 387 -44.42 11.66 7.53
N LEU A 388 -43.26 10.95 7.44
CA LEU A 388 -42.15 11.19 6.55
C LEU A 388 -42.59 11.07 5.07
N PRO A 389 -42.07 11.91 4.16
CA PRO A 389 -42.27 11.72 2.73
C PRO A 389 -41.21 10.76 2.16
N ALA A 390 -41.71 9.94 1.25
CA ALA A 390 -40.98 8.97 0.46
C ALA A 390 -39.88 9.61 -0.43
N ALA A 391 -38.75 8.92 -0.54
CA ALA A 391 -37.65 9.25 -1.42
C ALA A 391 -38.07 9.08 -2.89
N ALA A 392 -37.83 10.10 -3.68
CA ALA A 392 -37.88 10.06 -5.13
C ALA A 392 -36.61 9.38 -5.68
N GLN A 393 -36.83 8.37 -6.49
CA GLN A 393 -35.81 7.78 -7.37
C GLN A 393 -35.53 8.78 -8.50
N ALA A 394 -34.26 9.11 -8.70
CA ALA A 394 -33.78 9.80 -9.88
C ALA A 394 -32.94 8.84 -10.72
N ASP A 395 -33.39 8.69 -11.95
CA ASP A 395 -32.79 7.90 -13.03
C ASP A 395 -31.34 8.32 -13.34
N ALA A 396 -30.48 7.32 -13.51
CA ALA A 396 -29.17 7.47 -14.11
C ALA A 396 -29.25 7.14 -15.61
N PRO A 397 -28.68 7.95 -16.51
CA PRO A 397 -28.62 7.58 -17.92
C PRO A 397 -27.47 6.59 -18.18
N ALA A 398 -27.83 5.53 -18.86
CA ALA A 398 -26.90 4.56 -19.44
C ALA A 398 -26.11 5.21 -20.58
N VAL A 399 -24.78 5.11 -20.53
CA VAL A 399 -23.91 5.40 -21.65
C VAL A 399 -23.41 4.07 -22.23
N SER A 400 -23.82 3.82 -23.47
CA SER A 400 -23.37 2.73 -24.29
C SER A 400 -21.95 2.97 -24.79
N GLU A 401 -21.01 2.08 -24.49
CA GLU A 401 -19.74 1.98 -25.21
C GLU A 401 -19.90 1.05 -26.40
N GLU A 402 -19.83 1.59 -27.58
CA GLU A 402 -19.64 0.83 -28.80
C GLU A 402 -18.14 0.54 -28.99
N ALA A 403 -17.83 -0.72 -29.10
CA ALA A 403 -16.50 -1.26 -29.45
C ALA A 403 -16.31 -1.18 -30.96
N GLU A 404 -15.29 -0.44 -31.41
CA GLU A 404 -14.73 -0.63 -32.75
C GLU A 404 -13.54 -1.59 -32.72
N ALA A 405 -13.75 -2.77 -33.27
CA ALA A 405 -12.72 -3.71 -33.66
C ALA A 405 -12.22 -3.35 -35.06
N SER A 406 -10.94 -3.04 -35.23
CA SER A 406 -10.30 -3.06 -36.54
C SER A 406 -9.26 -4.16 -36.63
N VAL A 407 -9.62 -5.09 -37.49
CA VAL A 407 -8.87 -6.17 -38.12
C VAL A 407 -7.63 -5.65 -38.84
N PHE A 408 -6.47 -6.26 -38.61
CA PHE A 408 -5.42 -6.38 -39.63
C PHE A 408 -4.86 -7.80 -39.64
N SER A 409 -5.21 -8.52 -40.69
CA SER A 409 -4.66 -9.77 -41.18
C SER A 409 -3.68 -9.44 -42.29
N GLU A 410 -2.51 -10.10 -42.30
CA GLU A 410 -1.78 -10.64 -43.49
C GLU A 410 -0.46 -11.24 -43.03
N ARG A 411 -0.32 -12.56 -43.12
CA ARG A 411 0.25 -13.44 -44.15
C ARG A 411 1.64 -13.06 -44.64
N ARG A 412 2.60 -13.97 -44.37
CA ARG A 412 3.39 -14.79 -45.34
C ARG A 412 4.57 -15.43 -44.61
N THR A 413 4.62 -16.74 -44.55
CA THR A 413 5.19 -17.81 -45.45
C THR A 413 6.65 -17.63 -45.84
N GLY A 414 7.41 -18.66 -45.51
CA GLY A 414 8.59 -19.12 -46.25
C GLY A 414 9.82 -19.21 -45.36
N ALA A 415 10.38 -20.28 -45.18
CA ALA A 415 10.98 -21.44 -45.74
C ALA A 415 12.15 -21.86 -44.84
N VAL A 416 12.11 -23.05 -44.34
CA VAL A 416 13.04 -24.19 -44.43
C VAL A 416 14.45 -23.89 -44.94
N ASN A 417 15.45 -24.26 -44.14
CA ASN A 417 16.66 -24.99 -44.52
C ASN A 417 17.39 -25.44 -43.26
N ASP A 418 17.37 -26.72 -42.97
CA ASP A 418 18.40 -27.75 -43.18
C ASP A 418 19.71 -27.60 -42.42
N LEU A 419 19.88 -28.56 -41.59
CA LEU A 419 20.96 -29.25 -40.89
C LEU A 419 22.39 -29.15 -41.54
N PRO A 420 23.49 -29.49 -40.83
CA PRO A 420 23.71 -30.90 -40.47
C PRO A 420 24.31 -31.17 -39.07
N ALA A 421 24.03 -32.36 -38.64
CA ALA A 421 24.66 -33.07 -37.54
C ALA A 421 26.14 -33.39 -37.81
N ALA A 422 26.93 -33.39 -36.77
CA ALA A 422 28.21 -34.13 -36.75
C ALA A 422 28.37 -34.84 -35.42
N GLU A 423 28.59 -36.09 -35.56
CA GLU A 423 28.77 -37.19 -34.61
C GLU A 423 30.06 -37.09 -33.76
N LEU A 424 29.99 -37.86 -32.66
CA LEU A 424 30.99 -38.74 -32.04
C LEU A 424 32.00 -38.11 -31.06
N LYS A 425 31.99 -38.55 -29.82
CA LYS A 425 32.64 -39.79 -29.33
C LYS A 425 32.28 -40.07 -27.87
N ARG A 426 31.93 -41.34 -27.61
CA ARG A 426 31.98 -41.99 -26.30
C ARG A 426 33.41 -42.03 -25.81
N ASP A 427 33.62 -41.91 -24.50
CA ASP A 427 34.23 -42.91 -23.62
C ASP A 427 34.48 -42.35 -22.22
N ALA A 428 34.23 -43.23 -21.29
CA ALA A 428 34.69 -43.26 -19.88
C ALA A 428 33.61 -43.11 -18.81
N GLU A 429 33.10 -44.27 -18.42
CA GLU A 429 32.44 -44.53 -17.14
C GLU A 429 33.43 -44.22 -16.00
N VAL A 430 33.01 -43.37 -15.08
CA VAL A 430 33.57 -43.30 -13.73
C VAL A 430 32.39 -43.45 -12.78
N GLU A 431 32.36 -44.58 -12.08
CA GLU A 431 31.47 -44.83 -10.95
C GLU A 431 31.82 -43.80 -9.85
N GLU A 432 30.88 -42.88 -9.56
CA GLU A 432 30.89 -42.10 -8.33
C GLU A 432 29.81 -42.63 -7.39
N GLU A 433 30.28 -43.08 -6.23
CA GLU A 433 29.44 -43.39 -5.07
C GLU A 433 28.59 -42.18 -4.65
N PRO A 434 27.36 -42.39 -4.14
CA PRO A 434 26.50 -41.28 -3.68
C PRO A 434 27.08 -40.67 -2.41
N THR A 435 27.69 -39.52 -2.55
CA THR A 435 28.01 -38.64 -1.43
C THR A 435 26.68 -38.12 -0.87
N GLU A 436 26.40 -38.45 0.38
CA GLU A 436 25.34 -37.81 1.19
C GLU A 436 25.52 -36.29 1.09
N ALA A 437 24.52 -35.63 0.50
CA ALA A 437 24.45 -34.17 0.46
C ALA A 437 24.25 -33.64 1.89
N CYS A 438 25.32 -33.18 2.48
CA CYS A 438 25.31 -32.35 3.68
C CYS A 438 24.52 -31.07 3.36
N LEU A 439 23.33 -30.91 3.94
CA LEU A 439 22.56 -29.67 3.91
C LEU A 439 23.45 -28.54 4.46
N PRO A 440 23.42 -27.34 3.86
CA PRO A 440 24.26 -26.23 4.31
C PRO A 440 23.88 -25.86 5.76
N ALA A 441 24.90 -25.65 6.56
CA ALA A 441 24.80 -25.33 8.01
C ALA A 441 23.95 -24.07 8.31
N ASP A 442 23.65 -23.28 7.33
CA ASP A 442 22.83 -22.07 7.46
C ASP A 442 21.33 -22.36 7.63
N GLU A 443 20.77 -23.41 6.98
CA GLU A 443 19.36 -23.76 7.15
C GLU A 443 19.05 -24.29 8.56
N GLN A 444 19.96 -25.06 9.16
CA GLN A 444 19.81 -25.55 10.55
C GLN A 444 20.00 -24.44 11.60
N ALA A 445 20.73 -23.39 11.27
CA ALA A 445 20.87 -22.21 12.12
C ALA A 445 19.66 -21.27 12.01
N GLU A 446 18.99 -21.24 10.86
CA GLU A 446 17.74 -20.49 10.67
C GLU A 446 16.54 -21.16 11.36
N GLU A 447 16.42 -22.49 11.31
CA GLU A 447 15.39 -23.22 12.07
C GLU A 447 15.53 -23.04 13.58
N LYS A 448 16.75 -23.05 14.12
CA LYS A 448 16.98 -22.80 15.56
C LYS A 448 16.68 -21.35 15.96
N ARG A 449 16.89 -20.37 15.07
CA ARG A 449 16.54 -18.96 15.35
C ARG A 449 15.04 -18.68 15.31
N ALA A 450 14.26 -19.47 14.58
CA ALA A 450 12.80 -19.34 14.53
C ALA A 450 12.14 -19.72 15.88
N VAL A 451 12.70 -20.69 16.59
CA VAL A 451 12.17 -21.16 17.90
C VAL A 451 12.34 -20.12 19.00
N ASP A 452 13.29 -19.18 18.89
CA ASP A 452 13.55 -18.17 19.92
C ASP A 452 12.77 -16.85 19.74
N ARG A 453 11.92 -16.73 18.71
CA ARG A 453 11.17 -15.48 18.44
C ARG A 453 10.05 -15.22 19.46
N LEU A 454 9.40 -16.24 19.96
CA LEU A 454 8.41 -16.17 21.03
C LEU A 454 9.00 -16.85 22.29
N PRO A 455 9.19 -16.09 23.39
CA PRO A 455 9.70 -16.67 24.63
C PRO A 455 8.70 -17.70 25.20
N PRO A 456 9.17 -18.62 26.07
CA PRO A 456 8.27 -19.54 26.77
C PRO A 456 7.20 -18.77 27.54
N LEU A 457 5.94 -19.19 27.41
CA LEU A 457 4.79 -18.57 28.04
C LEU A 457 4.12 -19.57 28.97
N TYR A 458 3.86 -19.19 30.21
CA TYR A 458 3.21 -19.99 31.21
C TYR A 458 1.76 -19.57 31.35
N PRO A 459 0.78 -20.48 31.13
CA PRO A 459 -0.63 -20.12 31.18
C PRO A 459 -1.08 -19.81 32.61
N ILE A 460 -1.69 -18.64 32.81
CA ILE A 460 -2.36 -18.24 34.07
C ILE A 460 -3.82 -18.71 34.04
N GLY A 461 -4.48 -18.57 32.88
CA GLY A 461 -5.89 -18.91 32.72
C GLY A 461 -6.49 -18.43 31.45
N GLN A 462 -7.83 -18.49 31.36
CA GLN A 462 -8.59 -18.12 30.17
C GLN A 462 -9.67 -17.10 30.53
N LEU A 463 -9.79 -16.05 29.71
CA LEU A 463 -10.79 -15.01 29.86
C LEU A 463 -11.89 -15.19 28.81
N HIS A 464 -13.14 -15.37 29.29
CA HIS A 464 -14.34 -15.51 28.44
C HIS A 464 -14.28 -16.64 27.39
N GLY A 465 -13.46 -17.71 27.63
CA GLY A 465 -13.30 -18.75 26.61
C GLY A 465 -12.77 -18.26 25.26
N THR A 466 -12.13 -17.08 25.23
CA THR A 466 -11.68 -16.42 23.99
C THR A 466 -10.20 -16.03 24.08
N TYR A 467 -9.78 -15.49 25.21
CA TYR A 467 -8.40 -15.03 25.40
C TYR A 467 -7.67 -15.88 26.43
N ILE A 468 -6.46 -16.28 26.12
CA ILE A 468 -5.54 -16.93 27.03
C ILE A 468 -4.71 -15.85 27.70
N LEU A 469 -4.59 -15.92 29.03
CA LEU A 469 -3.67 -15.13 29.83
C LEU A 469 -2.47 -15.99 30.18
N ALA A 470 -1.27 -15.49 29.85
CA ALA A 470 -0.01 -16.17 30.16
C ALA A 470 1.02 -15.16 30.67
N GLU A 471 2.02 -15.63 31.40
CA GLU A 471 3.08 -14.79 31.94
C GLU A 471 4.47 -15.39 31.70
N ASN A 472 5.47 -14.54 31.81
CA ASN A 472 6.88 -14.91 31.98
C ASN A 472 7.62 -13.77 32.72
N GLU A 473 8.96 -13.83 32.77
CA GLU A 473 9.78 -12.82 33.44
C GLU A 473 9.61 -11.39 32.87
N LEU A 474 9.15 -11.25 31.61
CA LEU A 474 9.00 -9.97 30.93
C LEU A 474 7.63 -9.31 31.21
N GLY A 475 6.63 -10.05 31.71
CA GLY A 475 5.32 -9.52 32.04
C GLY A 475 4.14 -10.43 31.68
N LEU A 476 2.98 -9.80 31.42
CA LEU A 476 1.70 -10.45 31.11
C LEU A 476 1.49 -10.48 29.58
N TYR A 477 1.06 -11.62 29.08
CA TYR A 477 0.67 -11.84 27.70
C TYR A 477 -0.81 -12.18 27.60
N MET A 478 -1.49 -11.54 26.65
CA MET A 478 -2.87 -11.88 26.31
C MET A 478 -2.88 -12.40 24.88
N ILE A 479 -3.40 -13.61 24.68
CA ILE A 479 -3.37 -14.33 23.41
C ILE A 479 -4.81 -14.62 22.96
N ASP A 480 -5.15 -14.28 21.72
CA ASP A 480 -6.40 -14.69 21.10
C ASP A 480 -6.28 -16.16 20.67
N GLN A 481 -7.03 -17.06 21.36
CA GLN A 481 -6.96 -18.50 21.12
C GLN A 481 -7.43 -18.90 19.71
N HIS A 482 -8.41 -18.17 19.15
CA HIS A 482 -8.91 -18.42 17.80
C HIS A 482 -7.84 -18.06 16.76
N ALA A 483 -7.26 -16.87 16.87
CA ALA A 483 -6.21 -16.39 16.00
C ALA A 483 -4.94 -17.26 16.09
N ALA A 484 -4.59 -17.75 17.29
CA ALA A 484 -3.48 -18.67 17.49
C ALA A 484 -3.71 -20.00 16.76
N GLN A 485 -4.89 -20.59 16.92
CA GLN A 485 -5.24 -21.84 16.24
C GLN A 485 -5.34 -21.67 14.72
N GLU A 486 -5.84 -20.52 14.23
CA GLU A 486 -5.84 -20.21 12.79
C GLU A 486 -4.40 -20.21 12.23
N ARG A 487 -3.44 -19.61 12.93
CA ARG A 487 -2.03 -19.59 12.50
C ARG A 487 -1.42 -20.98 12.45
N ILE A 488 -1.60 -21.77 13.48
CA ILE A 488 -1.10 -23.16 13.54
C ILE A 488 -1.69 -23.99 12.39
N ASN A 489 -3.01 -23.90 12.21
CA ASN A 489 -3.69 -24.63 11.15
C ASN A 489 -3.23 -24.16 9.77
N TYR A 490 -3.01 -22.85 9.58
CA TYR A 490 -2.56 -22.29 8.31
C TYR A 490 -1.19 -22.83 7.90
N GLU A 491 -0.21 -22.87 8.80
CA GLU A 491 1.11 -23.41 8.48
C GLU A 491 1.04 -24.90 8.18
N TYR A 492 0.24 -25.66 8.92
CA TYR A 492 -0.02 -27.06 8.64
C TYR A 492 -0.62 -27.28 7.26
N PHE A 493 -1.66 -26.53 6.88
CA PHE A 493 -2.29 -26.70 5.56
C PHE A 493 -1.42 -26.20 4.42
N ARG A 494 -0.65 -25.16 4.64
CA ARG A 494 0.32 -24.65 3.66
C ARG A 494 1.39 -25.69 3.33
N GLU A 495 1.90 -26.40 4.33
CA GLU A 495 2.82 -27.51 4.15
C GLU A 495 2.16 -28.65 3.39
N LYS A 496 0.98 -29.10 3.83
CA LYS A 496 0.23 -30.20 3.18
C LYS A 496 -0.16 -29.89 1.73
N LEU A 497 -0.52 -28.67 1.40
CA LEU A 497 -0.77 -28.22 0.02
C LEU A 497 0.51 -28.19 -0.84
N GLY A 498 1.68 -28.10 -0.23
CA GLY A 498 2.99 -28.19 -0.89
C GLY A 498 3.40 -29.62 -1.21
N GLU A 499 3.00 -30.58 -0.40
CA GLU A 499 3.30 -32.00 -0.57
C GLU A 499 2.44 -32.62 -1.66
N VAL A 500 3.06 -33.39 -2.55
CA VAL A 500 2.34 -34.22 -3.56
C VAL A 500 1.92 -35.53 -2.90
N THR A 501 0.97 -35.48 -1.97
CA THR A 501 0.42 -36.70 -1.35
C THR A 501 -0.83 -37.14 -2.11
N ASN A 502 -0.83 -38.39 -2.59
CA ASN A 502 -1.98 -39.00 -3.27
C ASN A 502 -2.97 -39.62 -2.28
N GLU A 503 -2.95 -39.25 -1.00
CA GLU A 503 -3.89 -39.76 0.01
C GLU A 503 -5.24 -39.07 -0.13
N VAL A 504 -6.17 -39.75 -0.76
CA VAL A 504 -7.53 -39.26 -0.98
C VAL A 504 -8.54 -40.12 -0.22
N GLN A 505 -9.58 -39.50 0.29
CA GLN A 505 -10.74 -40.13 0.91
C GLN A 505 -11.92 -40.01 -0.06
N GLU A 506 -12.58 -41.12 -0.33
CA GLU A 506 -13.82 -41.14 -1.13
C GLU A 506 -15.01 -40.68 -0.28
N LEU A 507 -15.87 -39.87 -0.89
CA LEU A 507 -17.13 -39.43 -0.31
C LEU A 507 -18.19 -40.53 -0.46
N LEU A 508 -18.90 -40.84 0.61
CA LEU A 508 -20.04 -41.78 0.57
C LEU A 508 -21.15 -41.29 -0.37
N VAL A 509 -21.36 -39.99 -0.44
CA VAL A 509 -22.27 -39.33 -1.37
C VAL A 509 -21.46 -38.27 -2.11
N PRO A 510 -21.32 -38.36 -3.43
CA PRO A 510 -20.61 -37.38 -4.21
C PRO A 510 -21.26 -35.99 -4.12
N LEU A 511 -20.45 -34.93 -4.08
CA LEU A 511 -20.90 -33.56 -4.09
C LEU A 511 -21.12 -33.08 -5.51
N THR A 512 -22.25 -32.43 -5.78
CA THR A 512 -22.57 -31.86 -7.08
C THR A 512 -22.62 -30.35 -6.98
N PHE A 513 -21.99 -29.63 -7.94
CA PHE A 513 -21.92 -28.19 -8.02
C PHE A 513 -22.41 -27.76 -9.41
N GLU A 514 -23.43 -26.91 -9.47
CA GLU A 514 -24.01 -26.40 -10.71
C GLU A 514 -23.67 -24.90 -10.88
N TYR A 515 -23.26 -24.53 -12.10
CA TYR A 515 -22.85 -23.16 -12.44
C TYR A 515 -23.49 -22.70 -13.76
N PRO A 516 -23.66 -21.37 -13.97
CA PRO A 516 -23.94 -20.81 -15.27
C PRO A 516 -22.92 -21.22 -16.33
N ALA A 517 -23.28 -21.17 -17.61
CA ALA A 517 -22.42 -21.71 -18.67
C ALA A 517 -21.06 -20.99 -18.79
N ASP A 518 -21.04 -19.68 -18.59
CA ASP A 518 -19.83 -18.85 -18.59
C ASP A 518 -18.89 -19.15 -17.41
N GLU A 519 -19.46 -19.36 -16.21
CA GLU A 519 -18.69 -19.77 -15.03
C GLU A 519 -18.17 -21.21 -15.18
N TYR A 520 -19.01 -22.13 -15.73
CA TYR A 520 -18.60 -23.50 -15.97
C TYR A 520 -17.36 -23.59 -16.87
N GLU A 521 -17.31 -22.85 -17.97
CA GLU A 521 -16.16 -22.82 -18.87
C GLU A 521 -14.89 -22.28 -18.20
N ARG A 522 -15.02 -21.25 -17.35
CA ARG A 522 -13.91 -20.69 -16.58
C ARG A 522 -13.38 -21.68 -15.55
N ILE A 523 -14.27 -22.39 -14.85
CA ILE A 523 -13.89 -23.43 -13.88
C ILE A 523 -13.22 -24.59 -14.62
N ALA A 524 -13.77 -25.03 -15.75
CA ALA A 524 -13.22 -26.11 -16.57
C ALA A 524 -11.79 -25.82 -17.06
N ALA A 525 -11.52 -24.55 -17.42
CA ALA A 525 -10.19 -24.10 -17.82
C ALA A 525 -9.14 -24.17 -16.69
N CYS A 526 -9.57 -24.05 -15.42
CA CYS A 526 -8.68 -24.08 -14.24
C CYS A 526 -8.78 -25.40 -13.44
N ARG A 527 -9.31 -26.46 -14.04
CA ARG A 527 -9.53 -27.75 -13.37
C ARG A 527 -8.24 -28.39 -12.87
N ASP A 528 -7.17 -28.30 -13.67
CA ASP A 528 -5.87 -28.91 -13.33
C ASP A 528 -5.19 -28.17 -12.16
N GLU A 529 -5.35 -26.84 -12.05
CA GLU A 529 -4.89 -26.05 -10.93
C GLU A 529 -5.65 -26.39 -9.65
N LEU A 530 -6.98 -26.55 -9.73
CA LEU A 530 -7.82 -26.98 -8.62
C LEU A 530 -7.45 -28.39 -8.15
N ALA A 531 -7.18 -29.32 -9.08
CA ALA A 531 -6.74 -30.68 -8.76
C ALA A 531 -5.41 -30.69 -7.98
N ARG A 532 -4.47 -29.80 -8.30
CA ARG A 532 -3.20 -29.62 -7.56
C ARG A 532 -3.39 -29.08 -6.15
N CYS A 533 -4.56 -28.51 -5.85
CA CYS A 533 -4.96 -28.07 -4.52
C CYS A 533 -5.89 -29.05 -3.81
N GLY A 534 -6.10 -30.24 -4.38
CA GLY A 534 -6.92 -31.31 -3.80
C GLY A 534 -8.41 -31.22 -4.14
N VAL A 535 -8.82 -30.40 -5.10
CA VAL A 535 -10.20 -30.32 -5.59
C VAL A 535 -10.34 -31.04 -6.92
N PHE A 536 -10.87 -32.27 -6.90
CA PHE A 536 -10.98 -33.14 -8.07
C PHE A 536 -12.37 -32.98 -8.69
N LEU A 537 -12.49 -32.11 -9.72
CA LEU A 537 -13.73 -31.83 -10.42
C LEU A 537 -13.90 -32.79 -11.63
N GLU A 538 -14.96 -33.58 -11.65
CA GLU A 538 -15.38 -34.38 -12.78
C GLU A 538 -16.55 -33.71 -13.50
N PRO A 539 -16.54 -33.52 -14.81
CA PRO A 539 -17.69 -33.02 -15.56
C PRO A 539 -18.91 -33.93 -15.36
N PHE A 540 -20.04 -33.35 -14.99
CA PHE A 540 -21.29 -34.06 -14.78
C PHE A 540 -22.45 -33.32 -15.44
N GLY A 541 -22.70 -33.65 -16.73
CA GLY A 541 -23.69 -32.96 -17.53
C GLY A 541 -23.20 -31.62 -18.10
N PRO A 542 -24.08 -30.78 -18.65
CA PRO A 542 -23.71 -29.60 -19.42
C PRO A 542 -23.26 -28.40 -18.58
N ARG A 543 -23.55 -28.37 -17.28
CA ARG A 543 -23.30 -27.21 -16.39
C ARG A 543 -22.97 -27.59 -14.95
N ALA A 544 -22.58 -28.85 -14.71
CA ALA A 544 -22.32 -29.33 -13.37
C ALA A 544 -20.96 -30.04 -13.29
N PHE A 545 -20.38 -29.98 -12.10
CA PHE A 545 -19.22 -30.77 -11.70
C PHE A 545 -19.60 -31.69 -10.55
N LEU A 546 -18.96 -32.85 -10.53
CA LEU A 546 -19.08 -33.86 -9.48
C LEU A 546 -17.74 -34.00 -8.77
N VAL A 547 -17.75 -34.07 -7.45
CA VAL A 547 -16.58 -34.38 -6.62
C VAL A 547 -16.85 -35.68 -5.88
N ARG A 548 -16.01 -36.69 -6.11
CA ARG A 548 -16.11 -38.05 -5.48
C ARG A 548 -15.14 -38.24 -4.35
N SER A 549 -14.03 -37.51 -4.37
CA SER A 549 -12.96 -37.66 -3.41
C SER A 549 -12.32 -36.32 -3.04
N HIS A 550 -11.72 -36.28 -1.88
CA HIS A 550 -10.95 -35.14 -1.38
C HIS A 550 -9.72 -35.64 -0.61
N PRO A 551 -8.69 -34.83 -0.39
CA PRO A 551 -7.56 -35.20 0.44
C PRO A 551 -7.97 -35.54 1.90
N VAL A 552 -7.32 -36.53 2.48
CA VAL A 552 -7.61 -37.00 3.87
C VAL A 552 -7.44 -35.88 4.91
N TRP A 553 -6.57 -34.91 4.62
CA TRP A 553 -6.27 -33.78 5.50
C TRP A 553 -7.27 -32.62 5.42
N PHE A 554 -8.32 -32.72 4.56
CA PHE A 554 -9.38 -31.70 4.58
C PHE A 554 -10.10 -31.67 5.91
N PRO A 555 -10.51 -30.49 6.42
CA PRO A 555 -11.34 -30.36 7.62
C PRO A 555 -12.65 -31.16 7.51
N LYS A 556 -12.84 -32.12 8.40
CA LYS A 556 -14.00 -33.04 8.37
C LYS A 556 -15.33 -32.29 8.50
N GLY A 557 -16.28 -32.61 7.63
CA GLY A 557 -17.63 -32.04 7.59
C GLY A 557 -17.69 -30.62 7.03
N LYS A 558 -16.59 -30.13 6.40
CA LYS A 558 -16.48 -28.82 5.77
C LYS A 558 -16.04 -28.90 4.30
N GLU A 559 -16.00 -30.10 3.75
CA GLU A 559 -15.46 -30.39 2.42
C GLU A 559 -16.19 -29.57 1.35
N LYS A 560 -17.54 -29.54 1.41
CA LYS A 560 -18.37 -28.80 0.45
C LYS A 560 -18.08 -27.30 0.49
N GLU A 561 -18.08 -26.71 1.69
CA GLU A 561 -17.84 -25.28 1.89
C GLU A 561 -16.45 -24.87 1.39
N ILE A 562 -15.42 -25.71 1.61
CA ILE A 562 -14.04 -25.45 1.17
C ILE A 562 -13.96 -25.46 -0.35
N ILE A 563 -14.56 -26.46 -0.99
CA ILE A 563 -14.57 -26.61 -2.44
C ILE A 563 -15.30 -25.42 -3.08
N GLU A 564 -16.46 -25.03 -2.57
CA GLU A 564 -17.21 -23.86 -3.05
C GLU A 564 -16.37 -22.58 -2.97
N GLU A 565 -15.73 -22.29 -1.83
CA GLU A 565 -14.89 -21.09 -1.65
C GLU A 565 -13.66 -21.11 -2.58
N MET A 566 -13.04 -22.27 -2.82
CA MET A 566 -11.92 -22.38 -3.74
C MET A 566 -12.35 -22.13 -5.19
N ILE A 567 -13.52 -22.63 -5.60
CA ILE A 567 -14.09 -22.36 -6.92
C ILE A 567 -14.44 -20.86 -7.07
N GLU A 568 -15.04 -20.26 -6.07
CA GLU A 568 -15.36 -18.82 -6.06
C GLU A 568 -14.10 -17.95 -6.22
N HIS A 569 -13.00 -18.37 -5.60
CA HIS A 569 -11.71 -17.71 -5.78
C HIS A 569 -11.22 -17.75 -7.23
N VAL A 570 -11.37 -18.89 -7.90
CA VAL A 570 -11.03 -19.04 -9.34
C VAL A 570 -11.92 -18.14 -10.20
N LEU A 571 -13.20 -18.05 -9.88
CA LEU A 571 -14.16 -17.19 -10.61
C LEU A 571 -13.90 -15.70 -10.44
N THR A 572 -13.38 -15.27 -9.30
CA THR A 572 -13.09 -13.85 -9.02
C THR A 572 -11.71 -13.40 -9.52
N ALA A 573 -10.76 -14.34 -9.69
CA ALA A 573 -9.41 -14.04 -10.15
C ALA A 573 -9.38 -13.75 -11.66
N LYS A 574 -8.64 -12.70 -12.07
CA LYS A 574 -8.40 -12.41 -13.50
C LYS A 574 -7.43 -13.39 -14.15
N THR A 575 -6.45 -13.87 -13.39
CA THR A 575 -5.47 -14.91 -13.76
C THR A 575 -5.27 -15.82 -12.55
N VAL A 576 -5.29 -17.11 -12.76
CA VAL A 576 -5.12 -18.11 -11.69
C VAL A 576 -3.64 -18.47 -11.60
N ASP A 577 -3.01 -18.11 -10.45
CA ASP A 577 -1.67 -18.54 -10.08
C ASP A 577 -1.78 -19.65 -9.03
N ILE A 578 -1.14 -20.78 -9.28
CA ILE A 578 -1.16 -21.95 -8.38
C ILE A 578 -0.65 -21.62 -6.96
N LYS A 579 0.34 -20.72 -6.84
CA LYS A 579 0.87 -20.30 -5.53
C LYS A 579 -0.20 -19.52 -4.74
N GLN A 580 -0.90 -18.61 -5.41
CA GLN A 580 -1.98 -17.82 -4.80
C GLN A 580 -3.17 -18.70 -4.45
N LEU A 581 -3.52 -19.65 -5.30
CA LEU A 581 -4.63 -20.58 -5.04
C LEU A 581 -4.33 -21.47 -3.82
N ARG A 582 -3.12 -22.00 -3.69
CA ARG A 582 -2.68 -22.77 -2.52
C ARG A 582 -2.69 -21.93 -1.25
N GLU A 583 -2.24 -20.68 -1.33
CA GLU A 583 -2.26 -19.75 -0.22
C GLU A 583 -3.69 -19.51 0.28
N GLN A 584 -4.61 -19.22 -0.63
CA GLN A 584 -6.02 -19.00 -0.28
C GLN A 584 -6.69 -20.27 0.26
N ALA A 585 -6.39 -21.42 -0.31
CA ALA A 585 -6.87 -22.70 0.19
C ALA A 585 -6.42 -22.94 1.65
N ALA A 586 -5.14 -22.66 1.96
CA ALA A 586 -4.62 -22.78 3.32
C ALA A 586 -5.34 -21.84 4.29
N ILE A 587 -5.61 -20.60 3.88
CA ILE A 587 -6.34 -19.61 4.69
C ILE A 587 -7.77 -20.10 4.97
N VAL A 588 -8.52 -20.51 3.95
CA VAL A 588 -9.89 -21.02 4.07
C VAL A 588 -9.96 -22.21 5.01
N MET A 589 -9.08 -23.19 4.84
CA MET A 589 -9.06 -24.41 5.67
C MET A 589 -8.68 -24.11 7.12
N SER A 590 -7.76 -23.16 7.34
CA SER A 590 -7.34 -22.76 8.69
C SER A 590 -8.50 -22.21 9.51
N CYS A 591 -9.33 -21.35 8.89
CA CYS A 591 -10.52 -20.77 9.52
C CYS A 591 -11.58 -21.83 9.80
N LYS A 592 -11.81 -22.76 8.86
CA LYS A 592 -12.83 -23.82 9.03
C LYS A 592 -12.45 -24.83 10.12
N ARG A 593 -11.16 -25.02 10.42
CA ARG A 593 -10.65 -25.91 11.45
C ARG A 593 -10.41 -25.23 12.80
N ALA A 594 -10.37 -23.90 12.86
CA ALA A 594 -10.03 -23.17 14.07
C ALA A 594 -11.06 -23.36 15.21
N ILE A 595 -10.58 -23.23 16.43
CA ILE A 595 -11.37 -23.25 17.66
C ILE A 595 -12.40 -22.13 17.60
N LYS A 596 -13.66 -22.42 17.90
CA LYS A 596 -14.72 -21.41 17.94
C LYS A 596 -14.57 -20.51 19.18
N ALA A 597 -15.01 -19.26 19.07
CA ALA A 597 -15.11 -18.36 20.22
C ALA A 597 -15.96 -19.00 21.35
N ASN A 598 -15.65 -18.69 22.59
CA ASN A 598 -16.27 -19.23 23.82
C ASN A 598 -16.03 -20.73 24.07
N GLN A 599 -15.01 -21.32 23.47
CA GLN A 599 -14.59 -22.68 23.80
C GLN A 599 -13.60 -22.65 24.95
N HIS A 600 -13.96 -23.29 26.07
CA HIS A 600 -13.06 -23.44 27.21
C HIS A 600 -12.04 -24.54 26.94
N LEU A 601 -10.77 -24.20 27.12
CA LEU A 601 -9.63 -25.11 27.01
C LEU A 601 -9.15 -25.48 28.43
N ARG A 602 -8.67 -26.70 28.59
CA ARG A 602 -7.96 -27.11 29.78
C ARG A 602 -6.54 -26.53 29.80
N THR A 603 -5.93 -26.48 30.97
CA THR A 603 -4.58 -25.89 31.11
C THR A 603 -3.54 -26.64 30.28
N ASP A 604 -3.66 -27.97 30.15
CA ASP A 604 -2.80 -28.79 29.31
C ASP A 604 -2.98 -28.49 27.81
N GLU A 605 -4.23 -28.25 27.37
CA GLU A 605 -4.56 -27.86 26.01
C GLU A 605 -4.04 -26.44 25.68
N ILE A 606 -4.14 -25.50 26.63
CA ILE A 606 -3.60 -24.15 26.50
C ILE A 606 -2.08 -24.22 26.37
N PHE A 607 -1.40 -25.00 27.23
CA PHE A 607 0.05 -25.13 27.15
C PHE A 607 0.50 -25.74 25.82
N ALA A 608 -0.18 -26.79 25.35
CA ALA A 608 0.11 -27.39 24.04
C ALA A 608 -0.10 -26.40 22.87
N LEU A 609 -1.17 -25.59 22.95
CA LEU A 609 -1.44 -24.54 21.93
C LEU A 609 -0.32 -23.50 21.90
N LEU A 610 0.13 -23.00 23.06
CA LEU A 610 1.19 -22.00 23.17
C LEU A 610 2.55 -22.54 22.66
N GLU A 611 2.90 -23.79 23.02
CA GLU A 611 4.13 -24.43 22.52
C GLU A 611 4.08 -24.69 21.01
N THR A 612 2.94 -25.12 20.48
CA THR A 612 2.77 -25.31 19.02
C THR A 612 2.84 -23.95 18.30
N LEU A 613 2.21 -22.89 18.86
CA LEU A 613 2.30 -21.54 18.30
C LEU A 613 3.75 -21.03 18.28
N ARG A 614 4.53 -21.31 19.33
CA ARG A 614 5.95 -20.92 19.42
C ARG A 614 6.81 -21.53 18.31
N GLN A 615 6.43 -22.73 17.84
CA GLN A 615 7.12 -23.44 16.76
C GLN A 615 6.72 -22.93 15.36
N THR A 616 5.69 -22.09 15.23
CA THR A 616 5.28 -21.54 13.93
C THR A 616 6.28 -20.52 13.41
N THR A 617 6.33 -20.34 12.09
CA THR A 617 7.21 -19.38 11.42
C THR A 617 6.89 -17.95 11.81
N ASP A 618 5.59 -17.61 11.98
CA ASP A 618 5.10 -16.27 12.33
C ASP A 618 4.07 -16.33 13.47
N PRO A 619 4.50 -16.46 14.74
CA PRO A 619 3.57 -16.63 15.87
C PRO A 619 2.78 -15.36 16.24
N PHE A 620 3.01 -14.23 15.58
CA PHE A 620 2.51 -12.91 16.00
C PHE A 620 1.21 -12.48 15.37
N THR A 621 0.90 -13.00 14.17
CA THR A 621 -0.30 -12.61 13.41
C THR A 621 -1.03 -13.83 12.84
N CYS A 622 -2.36 -13.81 12.82
CA CYS A 622 -3.14 -14.83 12.13
C CYS A 622 -3.05 -14.65 10.58
N PRO A 623 -3.52 -15.61 9.78
CA PRO A 623 -3.49 -15.50 8.31
C PRO A 623 -4.21 -14.27 7.74
N HIS A 624 -5.12 -13.66 8.52
CA HIS A 624 -5.85 -12.43 8.16
C HIS A 624 -5.13 -11.14 8.61
N GLY A 625 -3.92 -11.25 9.19
CA GLY A 625 -3.13 -10.12 9.68
C GLY A 625 -3.61 -9.52 11.00
N ARG A 626 -4.41 -10.24 11.80
CA ARG A 626 -4.78 -9.81 13.15
C ARG A 626 -3.68 -10.20 14.13
N PRO A 627 -3.31 -9.33 15.10
CA PRO A 627 -2.39 -9.71 16.16
C PRO A 627 -2.93 -10.91 16.94
N ILE A 628 -2.07 -11.90 17.20
CA ILE A 628 -2.39 -13.06 18.04
C ILE A 628 -2.09 -12.74 19.50
N ILE A 629 -0.98 -12.04 19.77
CA ILE A 629 -0.41 -11.84 21.10
C ILE A 629 -0.28 -10.34 21.37
N VAL A 630 -0.68 -9.93 22.57
CA VAL A 630 -0.46 -8.58 23.11
C VAL A 630 0.32 -8.71 24.42
N HIS A 631 1.32 -7.88 24.63
CA HIS A 631 2.20 -7.89 25.80
C HIS A 631 2.03 -6.64 26.65
N PHE A 632 2.00 -6.83 27.96
CA PHE A 632 2.04 -5.80 29.00
C PHE A 632 3.29 -6.03 29.84
N SER A 633 4.29 -5.17 29.73
CA SER A 633 5.48 -5.28 30.56
C SER A 633 5.17 -5.04 32.03
N THR A 634 5.97 -5.59 32.94
CA THR A 634 5.85 -5.37 34.38
C THR A 634 5.85 -3.88 34.70
N TYR A 635 6.71 -3.10 34.05
CA TYR A 635 6.77 -1.64 34.21
C TYR A 635 5.48 -0.94 33.79
N GLU A 636 4.87 -1.33 32.66
CA GLU A 636 3.60 -0.77 32.19
C GLU A 636 2.46 -1.09 33.17
N ILE A 637 2.43 -2.32 33.69
CA ILE A 637 1.44 -2.73 34.69
C ILE A 637 1.62 -1.89 35.97
N GLU A 638 2.84 -1.75 36.47
CA GLU A 638 3.14 -0.94 37.67
C GLU A 638 2.79 0.53 37.47
N LYS A 639 3.04 1.08 36.29
CA LYS A 639 2.65 2.45 35.91
C LYS A 639 1.12 2.61 35.91
N LEU A 640 0.35 1.63 35.41
CA LEU A 640 -1.11 1.66 35.48
C LEU A 640 -1.62 1.70 36.93
N PHE A 641 -0.95 1.00 37.85
CA PHE A 641 -1.27 1.03 39.28
C PHE A 641 -0.60 2.20 40.04
N LYS A 642 0.08 3.12 39.33
CA LYS A 642 0.82 4.26 39.93
C LYS A 642 1.86 3.85 40.98
N ARG A 643 2.47 2.67 40.81
CA ARG A 643 3.55 2.18 41.68
C ARG A 643 4.92 2.69 41.25
N VAL A 644 5.06 3.08 39.98
CA VAL A 644 6.24 3.73 39.39
C VAL A 644 5.78 5.09 38.86
N MET A 645 6.48 6.18 39.20
CA MET A 645 6.21 7.54 38.73
C MET A 645 6.92 7.84 37.41
#